data_a8fd2799f1a4484d6bceba4236adba71
#
_entry.id   a8fd2799f1a4484d6bceba4236adba71
#
_cell.length_a   1.000
_cell.length_b   1.000
_cell.length_c   1.000
_cell.angle_alpha   90.00
_cell.angle_beta   90.00
_cell.angle_gamma   90.00
#
_symmetry.space_group_name_H-M   'P 1'
#
loop_
_entity.id
_entity.type
_entity.pdbx_description
1 polymer ?
#
loop_
_entity_poly.entity_id
_entity_poly.type
_entity_poly.pdbx_seq_one_letter_code
_entity_poly.pdbx_strand_id
1 'polypeptide(L)'
;MSAAEESSQIRSGLTDQLPDKDPQETSEWIESLDGLIEERGTERAQYIMRSLMQRASAQSVALPYVTTTDYVNTIPADQEPEYPGDEELERRYRNYLRWNAMALVQRAQRDGVGVGGHISSYAGQATLYEVGLNHFFRGQDHPGGGDHIFFQGHSSPGNYARAFLEGRLTEQDLDGFRQEKSRQGHALPSYPHPRMMPHFWQYPTVSMGLGPMNAIFQAQTNRYLHNNGIKDTSDQHVWAFLGDGEMDEPESRGQLHIAANDKLDNLTFVINCNLQRLDGPVRGNGKIVQELESYFRGAGWNVIKVLWGREWDPLLEADDEGELVRIMNETLDGDYQTYKAESGGFVRDHFFGRSSVTKEMVADMTDDEIWGLKRGGHDYKKVYAAYKAAMEHKGQPTVILAHTIKGYGLGKSFEGRNATHQMKKLTVDDLKVFRDRHRIPISDEQIEKDPYDIPYYHPGADAPEITYMMERRKELGGFVPERRSDYHAIPLPPESAYKQARKGSGKQQAATTMAFVRLLKDLMRDKNMGPRFVPIIPDEARTFGMDSFFPTAKIYNPKGQNYLSVDRDLFLSYKESPQGKIYHVGINEDGATAAFNAVGTAYSTHGEPMIPVYIFYSMFGFQRTADNIWAGADQLARGFMIGATAGRTTLAGEGTQHMDGHSPVLASTNPAVKHYDPAYSYEIAHIVRQGLEDMYGDHDRGDDVRNVIYYLTVYNEPITHIEEPEGLDVEGLLKGIYRLSEGQGDGPKVQLLGSGVSVPWALDAQRILSEEWGVNASVWSVTSYNELYRDAVAAEKDALKEPSATARVPYVTQALQGAEGPIVATSDYSTSWTNQIRPFVPNRFSALGADEFGFADTRAAARRYFLIDTHSMVVRALQLLEEEGEVERGTAAKAHEKYRLDDVNAGTTGIAXGDA
;
A
#
# COMPACT_ATOMS: atom_id res chain seq x y z
N MET A 1 -54.33 -0.80 -6.41
CA MET A 1 -53.31 -1.85 -6.49
C MET A 1 -53.67 -3.00 -5.58
N SER A 2 -53.45 -4.21 -6.06
CA SER A 2 -53.68 -5.40 -5.24
C SER A 2 -52.56 -5.57 -4.21
N ALA A 3 -52.80 -6.39 -3.19
CA ALA A 3 -51.76 -6.71 -2.19
C ALA A 3 -50.54 -7.31 -2.85
N ALA A 4 -50.71 -8.02 -3.97
CA ALA A 4 -49.57 -8.57 -4.70
C ALA A 4 -48.73 -7.49 -5.36
N GLU A 5 -49.34 -6.42 -5.83
CA GLU A 5 -48.64 -5.30 -6.45
C GLU A 5 -47.85 -4.49 -5.40
N GLU A 6 -48.44 -4.30 -4.23
CA GLU A 6 -47.77 -3.62 -3.13
C GLU A 6 -46.52 -4.44 -2.67
N SER A 7 -46.70 -5.75 -2.58
CA SER A 7 -45.60 -6.65 -2.23
C SER A 7 -44.50 -6.60 -3.28
N SER A 8 -44.88 -6.42 -4.54
CA SER A 8 -43.89 -6.30 -5.63
C SER A 8 -43.07 -5.02 -5.48
N GLN A 9 -43.67 -3.91 -5.11
CA GLN A 9 -42.94 -2.66 -4.89
C GLN A 9 -41.88 -2.82 -3.80
N ILE A 10 -42.28 -3.40 -2.69
CA ILE A 10 -41.32 -3.64 -1.59
C ILE A 10 -40.17 -4.51 -2.06
N ARG A 11 -40.43 -5.53 -2.84
CA ARG A 11 -39.37 -6.42 -3.38
C ARG A 11 -38.44 -5.71 -4.37
N SER A 12 -38.96 -4.72 -5.10
CA SER A 12 -38.16 -4.01 -6.08
C SER A 12 -37.15 -3.05 -5.42
N GLY A 13 -37.34 -2.71 -4.15
CA GLY A 13 -36.47 -1.80 -3.46
C GLY A 13 -36.69 -0.33 -3.81
N LEU A 14 -37.76 -0.02 -4.54
CA LEU A 14 -38.05 1.35 -4.96
C LEU A 14 -39.11 2.01 -4.09
N THR A 15 -39.45 1.37 -2.97
CA THR A 15 -40.48 1.89 -2.05
C THR A 15 -39.92 3.07 -1.25
N ASP A 16 -40.73 4.07 -1.04
CA ASP A 16 -40.37 5.20 -0.20
C ASP A 16 -41.60 5.53 0.68
N GLN A 17 -41.38 6.27 1.75
CA GLN A 17 -42.45 6.48 2.72
C GLN A 17 -43.28 7.75 2.44
N LEU A 18 -42.98 8.46 1.36
CA LEU A 18 -43.70 9.66 1.00
C LEU A 18 -45.06 9.28 0.46
N PRO A 19 -46.14 9.95 0.91
CA PRO A 19 -47.47 9.62 0.40
C PRO A 19 -47.67 10.16 -1.01
N ASP A 20 -48.39 9.38 -1.81
CA ASP A 20 -48.82 9.81 -3.14
C ASP A 20 -49.90 10.90 -2.98
N LYS A 21 -49.57 12.09 -3.47
CA LYS A 21 -50.46 13.23 -3.33
C LYS A 21 -51.54 13.32 -4.41
N ASP A 22 -51.38 12.58 -5.51
CA ASP A 22 -52.35 12.51 -6.58
C ASP A 22 -52.33 11.12 -7.21
N PRO A 23 -53.01 10.16 -6.57
CA PRO A 23 -53.03 8.78 -7.09
C PRO A 23 -53.63 8.66 -8.48
N GLN A 24 -54.51 9.57 -8.87
CA GLN A 24 -55.09 9.52 -10.22
C GLN A 24 -54.05 9.88 -11.26
N GLU A 25 -53.31 10.98 -11.06
CA GLU A 25 -52.20 11.35 -11.97
C GLU A 25 -51.15 10.24 -12.05
N THR A 26 -50.77 9.65 -10.93
CA THR A 26 -49.82 8.54 -10.89
C THR A 26 -50.31 7.38 -11.74
N SER A 27 -51.62 7.02 -11.62
CA SER A 27 -52.20 5.94 -12.39
C SER A 27 -52.14 6.22 -13.89
N GLU A 28 -52.45 7.46 -14.29
CA GLU A 28 -52.40 7.86 -15.71
C GLU A 28 -51.02 7.70 -16.33
N TRP A 29 -49.97 8.05 -15.58
CA TRP A 29 -48.58 7.86 -16.04
C TRP A 29 -48.25 6.36 -16.15
N ILE A 30 -48.66 5.51 -15.20
CA ILE A 30 -48.41 4.07 -15.23
C ILE A 30 -49.17 3.46 -16.44
N GLU A 31 -50.44 3.81 -16.63
CA GLU A 31 -51.22 3.30 -17.76
C GLU A 31 -50.61 3.70 -19.10
N SER A 32 -50.04 4.90 -19.17
CA SER A 32 -49.33 5.37 -20.37
C SER A 32 -48.12 4.50 -20.66
N LEU A 33 -47.36 4.14 -19.62
CA LEU A 33 -46.21 3.24 -19.80
C LEU A 33 -46.65 1.85 -20.22
N ASP A 34 -47.71 1.32 -19.57
CA ASP A 34 -48.27 0.00 -19.92
C ASP A 34 -48.68 -0.05 -21.38
N GLY A 35 -49.42 1.02 -21.83
CA GLY A 35 -49.86 1.12 -23.21
C GLY A 35 -48.67 1.20 -24.19
N LEU A 36 -47.60 1.91 -23.80
CA LEU A 36 -46.39 1.98 -24.63
C LEU A 36 -45.74 0.59 -24.77
N ILE A 37 -45.64 -0.14 -23.67
CA ILE A 37 -45.06 -1.50 -23.68
C ILE A 37 -45.90 -2.41 -24.58
N GLU A 38 -47.26 -2.36 -24.41
CA GLU A 38 -48.15 -3.22 -25.17
C GLU A 38 -48.12 -2.92 -26.66
N GLU A 39 -48.00 -1.65 -27.04
CA GLU A 39 -48.09 -1.23 -28.45
C GLU A 39 -46.72 -1.25 -29.17
N ARG A 40 -45.64 -0.89 -28.48
CA ARG A 40 -44.34 -0.66 -29.12
C ARG A 40 -43.20 -1.50 -28.54
N GLY A 41 -43.48 -2.32 -27.53
CA GLY A 41 -42.52 -3.24 -26.95
C GLY A 41 -41.62 -2.63 -25.87
N THR A 42 -40.90 -3.50 -25.19
CA THR A 42 -40.09 -3.16 -24.02
C THR A 42 -38.89 -2.28 -24.39
N GLU A 43 -38.29 -2.46 -25.59
CA GLU A 43 -37.14 -1.68 -26.00
C GLU A 43 -37.48 -0.22 -26.17
N ARG A 44 -38.63 0.08 -26.78
CA ARG A 44 -39.10 1.44 -26.94
C ARG A 44 -39.41 2.08 -25.58
N ALA A 45 -40.07 1.31 -24.71
CA ALA A 45 -40.34 1.77 -23.35
C ALA A 45 -39.04 2.08 -22.60
N GLN A 46 -38.03 1.22 -22.72
CA GLN A 46 -36.71 1.45 -22.11
C GLN A 46 -36.09 2.75 -22.60
N TYR A 47 -36.17 3.00 -23.90
CA TYR A 47 -35.61 4.24 -24.48
C TYR A 47 -36.34 5.48 -23.88
N ILE A 48 -37.66 5.44 -23.85
CA ILE A 48 -38.43 6.55 -23.30
C ILE A 48 -38.11 6.78 -21.81
N MET A 49 -38.01 5.69 -21.04
CA MET A 49 -37.70 5.81 -19.62
C MET A 49 -36.33 6.44 -19.41
N ARG A 50 -35.31 6.02 -20.18
CA ARG A 50 -33.99 6.64 -20.09
C ARG A 50 -34.07 8.14 -20.41
N SER A 51 -34.79 8.50 -21.47
CA SER A 51 -34.94 9.91 -21.88
C SER A 51 -35.60 10.73 -20.79
N LEU A 52 -36.63 10.17 -20.14
CA LEU A 52 -37.29 10.81 -19.01
C LEU A 52 -36.33 10.98 -17.82
N MET A 53 -35.53 9.96 -17.51
CA MET A 53 -34.55 10.05 -16.41
C MET A 53 -33.52 11.14 -16.72
N GLN A 54 -33.05 11.22 -17.96
CA GLN A 54 -32.09 12.26 -18.37
C GLN A 54 -32.69 13.65 -18.21
N ARG A 55 -33.95 13.79 -18.62
CA ARG A 55 -34.64 15.07 -18.52
C ARG A 55 -34.86 15.44 -17.05
N ALA A 56 -35.29 14.48 -16.23
CA ALA A 56 -35.50 14.70 -14.80
C ALA A 56 -34.22 15.16 -14.14
N SER A 57 -33.08 14.46 -14.43
CA SER A 57 -31.77 14.83 -13.92
C SER A 57 -31.38 16.25 -14.30
N ALA A 58 -31.63 16.63 -15.56
CA ALA A 58 -31.35 17.99 -16.06
C ALA A 58 -32.19 19.07 -15.35
N GLN A 59 -33.32 18.68 -14.77
CA GLN A 59 -34.19 19.57 -14.01
C GLN A 59 -33.98 19.43 -12.49
N SER A 60 -32.90 18.75 -12.10
CA SER A 60 -32.55 18.55 -10.69
C SER A 60 -33.57 17.77 -9.88
N VAL A 61 -34.35 16.91 -10.54
CA VAL A 61 -35.27 16.00 -9.85
C VAL A 61 -34.45 14.86 -9.28
N ALA A 62 -34.57 14.60 -7.99
CA ALA A 62 -33.91 13.48 -7.33
C ALA A 62 -34.46 12.16 -7.84
N LEU A 63 -33.62 11.31 -8.33
CA LEU A 63 -34.01 10.02 -8.89
C LEU A 63 -33.39 8.88 -8.08
N PRO A 64 -34.02 7.70 -8.10
CA PRO A 64 -33.33 6.53 -7.56
C PRO A 64 -32.00 6.32 -8.26
N TYR A 65 -31.00 5.87 -7.51
CA TYR A 65 -29.64 5.75 -8.02
C TYR A 65 -29.53 4.57 -8.97
N VAL A 66 -29.01 4.83 -10.19
CA VAL A 66 -28.83 3.78 -11.20
C VAL A 66 -27.43 3.16 -11.00
N THR A 67 -27.38 1.88 -10.69
CA THR A 67 -26.11 1.20 -10.41
C THR A 67 -25.53 0.48 -11.61
N THR A 68 -26.34 0.05 -12.58
CA THR A 68 -25.87 -0.60 -13.79
C THR A 68 -26.53 -0.02 -15.04
N THR A 69 -25.81 -0.09 -16.15
CA THR A 69 -26.29 0.28 -17.48
C THR A 69 -26.06 -0.89 -18.43
N ASP A 70 -26.55 -0.79 -19.65
CA ASP A 70 -26.37 -1.84 -20.66
C ASP A 70 -24.87 -2.17 -20.86
N TYR A 71 -24.62 -3.39 -21.32
CA TYR A 71 -23.24 -3.89 -21.55
C TYR A 71 -22.72 -3.33 -22.87
N VAL A 72 -22.60 -2.01 -22.94
CA VAL A 72 -22.11 -1.26 -24.10
C VAL A 72 -21.16 -0.16 -23.63
N ASN A 73 -20.47 0.48 -24.56
CA ASN A 73 -19.59 1.59 -24.22
C ASN A 73 -20.37 2.77 -23.65
N THR A 74 -19.76 3.44 -22.68
CA THR A 74 -20.36 4.64 -22.07
C THR A 74 -20.40 5.79 -23.05
N ILE A 75 -19.35 5.97 -23.87
CA ILE A 75 -19.24 7.07 -24.82
C ILE A 75 -19.76 6.60 -26.16
N PRO A 76 -20.82 7.22 -26.70
CA PRO A 76 -21.30 6.85 -28.04
C PRO A 76 -20.30 7.22 -29.11
N ALA A 77 -20.30 6.49 -30.21
CA ALA A 77 -19.34 6.69 -31.31
C ALA A 77 -19.36 8.12 -31.86
N ASP A 78 -20.56 8.72 -31.93
CA ASP A 78 -20.71 10.09 -32.45
C ASP A 78 -20.27 11.18 -31.47
N GLN A 79 -19.92 10.81 -30.25
CA GLN A 79 -19.43 11.75 -29.23
C GLN A 79 -17.93 11.57 -28.96
N GLU A 80 -17.29 10.65 -29.65
CA GLU A 80 -15.85 10.44 -29.47
C GLU A 80 -15.04 11.60 -30.03
N PRO A 81 -14.03 12.09 -29.31
CA PRO A 81 -13.16 13.14 -29.85
C PRO A 81 -12.29 12.60 -30.97
N GLU A 82 -11.82 13.51 -31.84
CA GLU A 82 -10.88 13.16 -32.89
C GLU A 82 -9.58 12.67 -32.26
N TYR A 83 -9.04 11.58 -32.79
CA TYR A 83 -7.78 11.03 -32.31
C TYR A 83 -6.63 11.92 -32.79
N PRO A 84 -5.77 12.42 -31.86
CA PRO A 84 -4.74 13.37 -32.26
C PRO A 84 -3.45 12.75 -32.77
N GLY A 85 -3.28 11.44 -32.62
CA GLY A 85 -2.02 10.76 -32.90
C GLY A 85 -1.84 10.38 -34.35
N ASP A 86 -0.59 10.16 -34.75
CA ASP A 86 -0.26 9.57 -36.05
C ASP A 86 -0.48 8.08 -36.00
N GLU A 87 -1.58 7.61 -36.52
CA GLU A 87 -2.00 6.22 -36.39
C GLU A 87 -1.00 5.23 -36.99
N GLU A 88 -0.36 5.60 -38.09
CA GLU A 88 0.60 4.71 -38.75
C GLU A 88 1.91 4.61 -37.95
N LEU A 89 2.45 5.75 -37.50
CA LEU A 89 3.69 5.72 -36.74
C LEU A 89 3.47 5.03 -35.38
N GLU A 90 2.35 5.30 -34.73
CA GLU A 90 2.04 4.64 -33.46
C GLU A 90 1.85 3.14 -33.62
N ARG A 91 1.21 2.72 -34.71
CA ARG A 91 1.03 1.29 -35.01
C ARG A 91 2.40 0.60 -35.13
N ARG A 92 3.36 1.24 -35.80
CA ARG A 92 4.68 0.64 -36.00
C ARG A 92 5.36 0.34 -34.66
N TYR A 93 5.55 1.35 -33.80
CA TYR A 93 6.28 1.07 -32.57
C TYR A 93 5.45 0.26 -31.56
N ARG A 94 4.11 0.34 -31.62
CA ARG A 94 3.28 -0.55 -30.81
C ARG A 94 3.54 -2.03 -31.17
N ASN A 95 3.75 -2.31 -32.43
CA ASN A 95 4.13 -3.65 -32.86
C ASN A 95 5.51 -4.04 -32.34
N TYR A 96 6.48 -3.11 -32.37
CA TYR A 96 7.82 -3.40 -31.85
C TYR A 96 7.78 -3.65 -30.34
N LEU A 97 6.96 -2.91 -29.62
CA LEU A 97 6.81 -3.10 -28.19
C LEU A 97 6.27 -4.49 -27.86
N ARG A 98 5.27 -4.93 -28.58
CA ARG A 98 4.71 -6.28 -28.37
C ARG A 98 5.76 -7.34 -28.64
N TRP A 99 6.52 -7.19 -29.74
CA TRP A 99 7.59 -8.14 -30.06
C TRP A 99 8.65 -8.14 -28.96
N ASN A 100 9.16 -6.99 -28.57
CA ASN A 100 10.27 -6.91 -27.61
C ASN A 100 9.85 -7.40 -26.22
N ALA A 101 8.63 -7.12 -25.79
CA ALA A 101 8.14 -7.63 -24.51
C ALA A 101 8.05 -9.15 -24.54
N MET A 102 7.57 -9.71 -25.63
CA MET A 102 7.49 -11.16 -25.80
C MET A 102 8.91 -11.75 -25.87
N ALA A 103 9.82 -11.13 -26.63
CA ALA A 103 11.20 -11.60 -26.75
C ALA A 103 11.91 -11.61 -25.40
N LEU A 104 11.69 -10.58 -24.60
CA LEU A 104 12.28 -10.52 -23.25
C LEU A 104 11.86 -11.72 -22.40
N VAL A 105 10.58 -12.08 -22.41
CA VAL A 105 10.07 -13.22 -21.65
C VAL A 105 10.58 -14.54 -22.25
N GLN A 106 10.55 -14.66 -23.59
CA GLN A 106 11.00 -15.86 -24.28
C GLN A 106 12.49 -16.13 -24.03
N ARG A 107 13.34 -15.08 -24.13
CA ARG A 107 14.79 -15.22 -23.89
C ARG A 107 15.08 -15.56 -22.44
N ALA A 108 14.23 -15.13 -21.51
CA ALA A 108 14.39 -15.48 -20.09
C ALA A 108 14.17 -16.97 -19.81
N GLN A 109 13.66 -17.74 -20.79
CA GLN A 109 13.46 -19.18 -20.67
C GLN A 109 14.65 -19.98 -21.18
N ARG A 110 15.72 -19.35 -21.71
CA ARG A 110 16.86 -20.06 -22.31
C ARG A 110 17.55 -20.95 -21.30
N ASP A 111 18.23 -21.95 -21.83
CA ASP A 111 18.97 -22.93 -21.00
C ASP A 111 19.98 -22.20 -20.10
N GLY A 112 20.05 -22.65 -18.86
CA GLY A 112 20.93 -22.06 -17.86
C GLY A 112 20.38 -20.82 -17.16
N VAL A 113 19.23 -20.30 -17.61
CA VAL A 113 18.57 -19.15 -17.00
C VAL A 113 17.21 -19.56 -16.47
N GLY A 114 16.22 -19.76 -17.33
CA GLY A 114 14.92 -20.33 -16.95
C GLY A 114 14.13 -19.56 -15.90
N VAL A 115 14.26 -18.24 -15.87
CA VAL A 115 13.62 -17.43 -14.81
C VAL A 115 12.19 -17.03 -15.16
N GLY A 116 11.76 -17.27 -16.39
CA GLY A 116 10.37 -17.08 -16.78
C GLY A 116 9.97 -15.66 -17.02
N GLY A 117 8.74 -15.36 -16.63
CA GLY A 117 8.11 -14.06 -16.85
C GLY A 117 6.67 -14.23 -17.32
N HIS A 118 5.94 -13.14 -17.34
CA HIS A 118 4.55 -13.10 -17.76
C HIS A 118 4.41 -12.17 -18.96
N ILE A 119 3.83 -12.67 -20.06
CA ILE A 119 3.58 -11.83 -21.23
C ILE A 119 2.07 -11.58 -21.43
N SER A 120 1.23 -12.47 -20.92
CA SER A 120 -0.20 -12.41 -21.19
C SER A 120 -0.87 -11.15 -20.64
N SER A 121 -0.44 -10.69 -19.47
CA SER A 121 -1.01 -9.49 -18.86
C SER A 121 -0.68 -8.24 -19.69
N TYR A 122 0.59 -8.11 -20.09
CA TYR A 122 0.97 -6.96 -20.93
C TYR A 122 0.28 -7.04 -22.28
N ALA A 123 0.16 -8.24 -22.87
CA ALA A 123 -0.50 -8.40 -24.16
C ALA A 123 -1.92 -7.83 -24.13
N GLY A 124 -2.62 -8.01 -22.99
CA GLY A 124 -3.94 -7.42 -22.80
C GLY A 124 -3.91 -5.92 -22.56
N GLN A 125 -2.82 -5.39 -22.00
CA GLN A 125 -2.75 -3.98 -21.60
C GLN A 125 -2.00 -3.06 -22.57
N ALA A 126 -1.40 -3.59 -23.61
CA ALA A 126 -0.48 -2.80 -24.44
C ALA A 126 -1.12 -1.51 -24.96
N THR A 127 -2.35 -1.59 -25.45
CA THR A 127 -3.04 -0.42 -25.98
C THR A 127 -3.35 0.60 -24.87
N LEU A 128 -3.77 0.11 -23.70
CA LEU A 128 -4.08 0.98 -22.56
C LEU A 128 -2.85 1.77 -22.14
N TYR A 129 -1.68 1.14 -22.09
CA TYR A 129 -0.43 1.81 -21.75
C TYR A 129 -0.02 2.82 -22.82
N GLU A 130 -0.07 2.41 -24.09
CA GLU A 130 0.46 3.25 -25.17
C GLU A 130 -0.34 4.51 -25.37
N VAL A 131 -1.66 4.44 -25.27
CA VAL A 131 -2.48 5.67 -25.36
C VAL A 131 -2.08 6.63 -24.24
N GLY A 132 -1.88 6.12 -23.03
CA GLY A 132 -1.44 6.95 -21.90
C GLY A 132 -0.08 7.57 -22.15
N LEU A 133 0.90 6.74 -22.53
CA LEU A 133 2.28 7.20 -22.76
C LEU A 133 2.39 8.19 -23.92
N ASN A 134 1.56 8.04 -24.94
CA ASN A 134 1.63 8.90 -26.13
C ASN A 134 0.86 10.21 -25.97
N HIS A 135 -0.21 10.24 -25.14
CA HIS A 135 -1.14 11.37 -25.17
C HIS A 135 -1.54 11.93 -23.81
N PHE A 136 -1.21 11.27 -22.68
CA PHE A 136 -1.73 11.70 -21.38
C PHE A 136 -0.71 11.77 -20.27
N PHE A 137 0.14 10.74 -20.10
CA PHE A 137 0.99 10.64 -18.90
C PHE A 137 2.11 11.67 -18.96
N ARG A 138 2.12 12.60 -18.00
CA ARG A 138 3.10 13.68 -17.94
C ARG A 138 4.35 13.24 -17.19
N GLY A 139 5.51 13.56 -17.74
CA GLY A 139 6.79 13.34 -17.09
C GLY A 139 7.12 14.46 -16.11
N GLN A 140 8.20 14.29 -15.38
CA GLN A 140 8.53 15.21 -14.28
C GLN A 140 8.97 16.59 -14.74
N ASP A 141 9.32 16.78 -16.01
CA ASP A 141 9.69 18.10 -16.56
C ASP A 141 8.48 18.88 -17.08
N HIS A 142 7.26 18.33 -16.99
CA HIS A 142 6.06 19.05 -17.37
C HIS A 142 5.85 20.25 -16.44
N PRO A 143 5.52 21.44 -16.96
CA PRO A 143 5.38 22.62 -16.11
C PRO A 143 4.40 22.45 -14.94
N GLY A 144 3.35 21.65 -15.10
CA GLY A 144 2.40 21.37 -14.03
C GLY A 144 2.82 20.25 -13.10
N GLY A 145 4.01 19.69 -13.29
CA GLY A 145 4.49 18.53 -12.52
C GLY A 145 4.13 17.22 -13.20
N GLY A 146 4.88 16.17 -12.86
CA GLY A 146 4.65 14.84 -13.42
C GLY A 146 3.47 14.12 -12.81
N ASP A 147 2.84 13.26 -13.60
CA ASP A 147 1.75 12.40 -13.12
C ASP A 147 2.33 11.22 -12.35
N HIS A 148 1.47 10.57 -11.60
CA HIS A 148 1.83 9.40 -10.79
C HIS A 148 1.13 8.18 -11.38
N ILE A 149 1.91 7.24 -11.91
CA ILE A 149 1.36 6.09 -12.62
C ILE A 149 1.68 4.82 -11.85
N PHE A 150 0.64 4.15 -11.34
CA PHE A 150 0.75 2.85 -10.70
C PHE A 150 0.51 1.79 -11.78
N PHE A 151 1.60 1.37 -12.44
CA PHE A 151 1.52 0.37 -13.50
C PHE A 151 1.18 -1.00 -12.90
N GLN A 152 0.38 -1.80 -13.60
CA GLN A 152 0.07 -3.15 -13.13
C GLN A 152 1.35 -3.99 -13.11
N GLY A 153 1.63 -4.64 -11.97
CA GLY A 153 2.93 -5.28 -11.76
C GLY A 153 3.29 -6.33 -12.80
N HIS A 154 2.32 -7.17 -13.17
CA HIS A 154 2.57 -8.28 -14.10
C HIS A 154 2.84 -7.80 -15.53
N SER A 155 2.67 -6.53 -15.83
CA SER A 155 2.89 -5.97 -17.17
C SER A 155 4.25 -5.31 -17.33
N SER A 156 5.18 -5.50 -16.40
CA SER A 156 6.51 -4.90 -16.45
C SER A 156 7.29 -5.16 -17.74
N PRO A 157 7.18 -6.35 -18.40
CA PRO A 157 7.88 -6.54 -19.68
C PRO A 157 7.57 -5.45 -20.71
N GLY A 158 6.34 -4.94 -20.72
CA GLY A 158 5.97 -3.85 -21.63
C GLY A 158 6.65 -2.54 -21.28
N ASN A 159 6.80 -2.24 -20.00
CA ASN A 159 7.51 -1.03 -19.57
C ASN A 159 8.98 -1.10 -19.97
N TYR A 160 9.61 -2.26 -19.84
CA TYR A 160 11.00 -2.44 -20.24
C TYR A 160 11.17 -2.36 -21.76
N ALA A 161 10.22 -2.95 -22.52
CA ALA A 161 10.23 -2.85 -23.97
C ALA A 161 10.12 -1.40 -24.42
N ARG A 162 9.25 -0.63 -23.77
CA ARG A 162 9.10 0.81 -24.08
C ARG A 162 10.40 1.57 -23.76
N ALA A 163 10.99 1.34 -22.61
CA ALA A 163 12.23 2.01 -22.24
C ALA A 163 13.38 1.65 -23.19
N PHE A 164 13.38 0.41 -23.71
CA PHE A 164 14.35 0.00 -24.71
C PHE A 164 14.19 0.81 -26.01
N LEU A 165 12.98 0.96 -26.50
CA LEU A 165 12.74 1.76 -27.71
C LEU A 165 13.11 3.23 -27.47
N GLU A 166 12.92 3.73 -26.26
CA GLU A 166 13.26 5.10 -25.88
C GLU A 166 14.77 5.32 -25.71
N GLY A 167 15.57 4.25 -25.80
CA GLY A 167 17.01 4.34 -25.63
C GLY A 167 17.47 4.39 -24.17
N ARG A 168 16.56 4.11 -23.23
CA ARG A 168 16.87 4.13 -21.79
C ARG A 168 17.44 2.81 -21.29
N LEU A 169 17.17 1.73 -21.98
CA LEU A 169 17.68 0.39 -21.66
C LEU A 169 18.35 -0.19 -22.90
N THR A 170 19.33 -1.06 -22.68
CA THR A 170 20.05 -1.77 -23.71
C THR A 170 19.58 -3.21 -23.83
N GLU A 171 19.98 -3.91 -24.89
CA GLU A 171 19.71 -5.34 -25.02
C GLU A 171 20.31 -6.14 -23.85
N GLN A 172 21.48 -5.70 -23.34
CA GLN A 172 22.09 -6.34 -22.20
C GLN A 172 21.21 -6.20 -20.94
N ASP A 173 20.58 -5.02 -20.79
CA ASP A 173 19.67 -4.81 -19.68
C ASP A 173 18.45 -5.74 -19.79
N LEU A 174 17.89 -5.86 -20.98
CA LEU A 174 16.73 -6.73 -21.21
C LEU A 174 17.08 -8.19 -20.89
N ASP A 175 18.29 -8.63 -21.25
CA ASP A 175 18.74 -9.99 -20.97
C ASP A 175 18.99 -10.23 -19.48
N GLY A 176 19.06 -9.15 -18.69
CA GLY A 176 19.16 -9.21 -17.24
C GLY A 176 17.83 -9.32 -16.51
N PHE A 177 16.73 -9.46 -17.23
CA PHE A 177 15.38 -9.55 -16.65
C PHE A 177 15.32 -10.72 -15.65
N ARG A 178 14.89 -10.41 -14.43
CA ARG A 178 14.77 -11.37 -13.32
C ARG A 178 16.12 -11.97 -12.86
N GLN A 179 17.22 -11.28 -13.15
CA GLN A 179 18.55 -11.70 -12.71
C GLN A 179 19.23 -10.58 -11.92
N GLU A 180 18.57 -10.11 -10.84
CA GLU A 180 18.90 -8.88 -10.15
C GLU A 180 20.29 -8.89 -9.49
N LYS A 181 20.80 -10.06 -9.10
CA LYS A 181 22.10 -10.15 -8.47
C LYS A 181 23.14 -10.83 -9.35
N SER A 182 22.72 -11.72 -10.25
CA SER A 182 23.67 -12.44 -11.12
C SER A 182 24.09 -11.62 -12.34
N ARG A 183 23.37 -10.53 -12.66
CA ARG A 183 23.72 -9.67 -13.80
C ARG A 183 23.88 -8.21 -13.34
N GLN A 184 24.75 -7.98 -12.39
CA GLN A 184 24.98 -6.64 -11.83
C GLN A 184 25.30 -5.62 -12.93
N GLY A 185 24.67 -4.46 -12.85
CA GLY A 185 24.83 -3.38 -13.81
C GLY A 185 23.88 -3.47 -14.99
N HIS A 186 23.27 -4.64 -15.20
CA HIS A 186 22.32 -4.86 -16.31
C HIS A 186 21.07 -5.63 -15.86
N ALA A 187 20.73 -5.54 -14.58
CA ALA A 187 19.63 -6.32 -14.02
C ALA A 187 18.31 -5.55 -14.07
N LEU A 188 17.23 -6.26 -14.38
CA LEU A 188 15.87 -5.70 -14.34
C LEU A 188 15.03 -6.52 -13.36
N PRO A 189 14.37 -5.89 -12.40
CA PRO A 189 13.51 -6.65 -11.48
C PRO A 189 12.28 -7.21 -12.17
N SER A 190 11.71 -8.26 -11.56
CA SER A 190 10.53 -8.94 -12.10
C SER A 190 9.35 -7.99 -12.27
N TYR A 191 9.18 -7.11 -11.32
CA TYR A 191 8.01 -6.25 -11.20
C TYR A 191 8.48 -4.85 -10.81
N PRO A 192 7.55 -3.86 -10.76
CA PRO A 192 7.97 -2.54 -10.28
C PRO A 192 8.48 -2.60 -8.85
N HIS A 193 9.78 -2.40 -8.68
CA HIS A 193 10.43 -2.39 -7.36
C HIS A 193 11.37 -1.19 -7.28
N PRO A 194 10.90 -0.08 -6.69
CA PRO A 194 11.76 1.11 -6.57
C PRO A 194 13.07 0.86 -5.82
N ARG A 195 13.04 0.00 -4.78
CA ARG A 195 14.28 -0.30 -4.04
C ARG A 195 15.30 -1.01 -4.91
N MET A 196 14.83 -1.82 -5.86
CA MET A 196 15.75 -2.56 -6.74
C MET A 196 16.16 -1.78 -7.98
N MET A 197 15.34 -0.80 -8.40
CA MET A 197 15.61 0.01 -9.60
C MET A 197 15.22 1.46 -9.31
N PRO A 198 15.97 2.15 -8.45
CA PRO A 198 15.54 3.41 -7.84
C PRO A 198 15.52 4.63 -8.76
N HIS A 199 16.08 4.54 -9.96
CA HIS A 199 16.01 5.66 -10.93
C HIS A 199 14.88 5.48 -11.93
N PHE A 200 14.15 4.35 -11.88
CA PHE A 200 13.12 3.99 -12.85
C PHE A 200 11.73 3.89 -12.22
N TRP A 201 11.57 2.91 -11.32
CA TRP A 201 10.25 2.63 -10.73
C TRP A 201 9.91 3.57 -9.58
N GLN A 202 8.64 4.01 -9.54
CA GLN A 202 8.15 4.84 -8.43
C GLN A 202 7.28 4.04 -7.45
N TYR A 203 6.50 3.06 -7.93
CA TYR A 203 5.47 2.41 -7.11
C TYR A 203 5.51 0.89 -7.26
N PRO A 204 5.64 0.15 -6.15
CA PRO A 204 5.49 -1.30 -6.18
C PRO A 204 4.00 -1.65 -6.23
N THR A 205 3.62 -2.52 -7.16
CA THR A 205 2.20 -2.76 -7.41
C THR A 205 1.83 -4.24 -7.52
N VAL A 206 2.79 -5.15 -7.38
CA VAL A 206 2.48 -6.55 -7.69
C VAL A 206 1.78 -7.27 -6.56
N SER A 207 1.94 -6.83 -5.31
CA SER A 207 1.09 -7.35 -4.23
C SER A 207 -0.30 -6.79 -4.48
N MET A 208 -1.19 -7.65 -4.99
CA MET A 208 -2.46 -7.21 -5.54
C MET A 208 -3.34 -6.53 -4.49
N GLY A 209 -4.00 -5.47 -4.90
CA GLY A 209 -4.84 -4.63 -4.06
C GLY A 209 -4.12 -3.43 -3.50
N LEU A 210 -2.80 -3.51 -3.28
CA LEU A 210 -2.04 -2.40 -2.70
C LEU A 210 -1.88 -1.24 -3.69
N GLY A 211 -1.66 -1.55 -4.97
CA GLY A 211 -1.51 -0.51 -5.99
C GLY A 211 -2.68 0.47 -6.03
N PRO A 212 -3.90 -0.02 -6.26
CA PRO A 212 -5.06 0.89 -6.26
C PRO A 212 -5.27 1.60 -4.92
N MET A 213 -5.08 0.92 -3.79
CA MET A 213 -5.22 1.56 -2.48
C MET A 213 -4.21 2.69 -2.33
N ASN A 214 -2.94 2.41 -2.61
CA ASN A 214 -1.89 3.43 -2.49
C ASN A 214 -2.12 4.59 -3.47
N ALA A 215 -2.70 4.33 -4.65
CA ALA A 215 -3.01 5.38 -5.62
C ALA A 215 -4.04 6.37 -5.07
N ILE A 216 -5.06 5.88 -4.36
CA ILE A 216 -6.07 6.74 -3.75
C ILE A 216 -5.39 7.72 -2.78
N PHE A 217 -4.52 7.20 -1.92
CA PHE A 217 -3.87 8.06 -0.92
C PHE A 217 -2.77 8.92 -1.53
N GLN A 218 -2.18 8.51 -2.65
CA GLN A 218 -1.29 9.40 -3.42
C GLN A 218 -2.08 10.61 -3.95
N ALA A 219 -3.27 10.38 -4.51
CA ALA A 219 -4.11 11.46 -5.02
C ALA A 219 -4.55 12.39 -3.89
N GLN A 220 -4.92 11.82 -2.75
CA GLN A 220 -5.30 12.59 -1.56
C GLN A 220 -4.12 13.41 -1.05
N THR A 221 -2.93 12.81 -1.01
CA THR A 221 -1.70 13.48 -0.57
C THR A 221 -1.32 14.61 -1.52
N ASN A 222 -1.47 14.43 -2.82
CA ASN A 222 -1.26 15.51 -3.78
C ASN A 222 -2.15 16.70 -3.43
N ARG A 223 -3.42 16.44 -3.14
CA ARG A 223 -4.38 17.48 -2.76
C ARG A 223 -3.99 18.14 -1.43
N TYR A 224 -3.49 17.34 -0.47
CA TYR A 224 -3.00 17.84 0.82
C TYR A 224 -1.84 18.82 0.62
N LEU A 225 -0.87 18.46 -0.22
CA LEU A 225 0.30 19.32 -0.48
C LEU A 225 -0.11 20.65 -1.10
N HIS A 226 -1.07 20.63 -2.00
CA HIS A 226 -1.59 21.84 -2.63
C HIS A 226 -2.29 22.72 -1.59
N ASN A 227 -3.19 22.14 -0.83
CA ASN A 227 -4.01 22.87 0.13
C ASN A 227 -3.17 23.46 1.27
N ASN A 228 -2.04 22.82 1.60
CA ASN A 228 -1.15 23.30 2.64
C ASN A 228 -0.03 24.20 2.09
N GLY A 229 -0.07 24.54 0.81
CA GLY A 229 0.90 25.47 0.22
C GLY A 229 2.31 24.93 0.06
N ILE A 230 2.49 23.61 0.12
CA ILE A 230 3.82 22.99 -0.04
C ILE A 230 4.21 22.96 -1.52
N LYS A 231 3.27 22.56 -2.39
CA LYS A 231 3.51 22.46 -3.83
C LYS A 231 2.18 22.59 -4.57
N ASP A 232 2.20 23.28 -5.71
CA ASP A 232 1.01 23.35 -6.56
C ASP A 232 0.91 22.05 -7.36
N THR A 233 0.05 21.15 -6.88
CA THR A 233 -0.20 19.86 -7.51
C THR A 233 -1.53 19.83 -8.28
N SER A 234 -2.14 21.01 -8.49
CA SER A 234 -3.50 21.10 -9.05
C SER A 234 -3.60 20.52 -10.46
N ASP A 235 -2.50 20.46 -11.22
CA ASP A 235 -2.49 19.94 -12.58
C ASP A 235 -1.97 18.48 -12.65
N GLN A 236 -1.58 17.87 -11.55
CA GLN A 236 -1.05 16.50 -11.55
C GLN A 236 -2.18 15.47 -11.42
N HIS A 237 -2.02 14.36 -12.10
CA HIS A 237 -3.01 13.29 -12.10
C HIS A 237 -2.40 11.98 -11.62
N VAL A 238 -3.21 11.14 -10.98
CA VAL A 238 -2.80 9.82 -10.52
C VAL A 238 -3.58 8.78 -11.31
N TRP A 239 -2.85 7.84 -11.91
CA TRP A 239 -3.44 6.74 -12.67
C TRP A 239 -3.07 5.42 -12.00
N ALA A 240 -4.02 4.50 -11.90
CA ALA A 240 -3.75 3.16 -11.40
C ALA A 240 -4.28 2.12 -12.36
N PHE A 241 -3.41 1.19 -12.75
CA PHE A 241 -3.75 0.09 -13.65
C PHE A 241 -3.84 -1.19 -12.83
N LEU A 242 -4.97 -1.89 -12.93
CA LEU A 242 -5.20 -3.10 -12.15
C LEU A 242 -6.08 -4.08 -12.94
N GLY A 243 -6.06 -5.33 -12.53
CA GLY A 243 -6.89 -6.35 -13.16
C GLY A 243 -8.25 -6.47 -12.48
N ASP A 244 -9.23 -7.01 -13.23
CA ASP A 244 -10.57 -7.25 -12.67
C ASP A 244 -10.52 -8.27 -11.53
N GLY A 245 -9.67 -9.29 -11.63
CA GLY A 245 -9.48 -10.25 -10.56
C GLY A 245 -8.86 -9.65 -9.32
N GLU A 246 -8.06 -8.60 -9.48
CA GLU A 246 -7.45 -7.88 -8.36
C GLU A 246 -8.53 -7.22 -7.47
N MET A 247 -9.70 -6.97 -8.03
CA MET A 247 -10.82 -6.41 -7.27
C MET A 247 -11.44 -7.41 -6.28
N ASP A 248 -10.97 -8.65 -6.27
CA ASP A 248 -11.34 -9.60 -5.21
C ASP A 248 -10.62 -9.27 -3.89
N GLU A 249 -9.50 -8.54 -3.93
CA GLU A 249 -8.76 -8.16 -2.73
C GLU A 249 -9.52 -7.07 -1.95
N PRO A 250 -9.66 -7.24 -0.62
CA PRO A 250 -10.33 -6.23 0.19
C PRO A 250 -9.68 -4.84 0.08
N GLU A 251 -8.35 -4.79 -0.07
CA GLU A 251 -7.61 -3.53 -0.17
C GLU A 251 -8.03 -2.74 -1.41
N SER A 252 -8.34 -3.44 -2.51
CA SER A 252 -8.83 -2.78 -3.74
C SER A 252 -10.19 -2.14 -3.54
N ARG A 253 -11.03 -2.73 -2.69
CA ARG A 253 -12.42 -2.31 -2.52
C ARG A 253 -12.62 -1.36 -1.35
N GLY A 254 -11.85 -1.51 -0.29
CA GLY A 254 -12.15 -0.89 0.99
C GLY A 254 -12.04 0.62 1.01
N GLN A 255 -11.30 1.22 0.09
CA GLN A 255 -10.97 2.64 0.16
C GLN A 255 -11.74 3.50 -0.85
N LEU A 256 -12.59 2.92 -1.67
CA LEU A 256 -13.21 3.65 -2.78
C LEU A 256 -14.05 4.83 -2.30
N HIS A 257 -14.73 4.68 -1.16
CA HIS A 257 -15.56 5.75 -0.61
C HIS A 257 -14.76 6.98 -0.23
N ILE A 258 -13.50 6.80 0.20
CA ILE A 258 -12.63 7.92 0.57
C ILE A 258 -12.35 8.81 -0.65
N ALA A 259 -12.03 8.18 -1.77
CA ALA A 259 -11.76 8.93 -3.00
C ALA A 259 -12.99 9.73 -3.44
N ALA A 260 -14.16 9.12 -3.37
CA ALA A 260 -15.40 9.79 -3.75
C ALA A 260 -15.76 10.91 -2.78
N ASN A 261 -15.65 10.64 -1.48
CA ASN A 261 -15.97 11.63 -0.46
C ASN A 261 -15.10 12.89 -0.58
N ASP A 262 -13.83 12.71 -0.89
CA ASP A 262 -12.90 13.83 -1.05
C ASP A 262 -12.94 14.42 -2.47
N LYS A 263 -13.80 13.89 -3.35
CA LYS A 263 -13.97 14.35 -4.73
C LYS A 263 -12.63 14.37 -5.48
N LEU A 264 -11.90 13.25 -5.38
CA LEU A 264 -10.56 13.16 -5.98
C LEU A 264 -10.66 13.02 -7.51
N ASP A 265 -10.97 14.12 -8.19
CA ASP A 265 -11.04 14.14 -9.66
C ASP A 265 -9.66 14.14 -10.31
N ASN A 266 -8.61 14.10 -9.50
CA ASN A 266 -7.23 13.89 -9.95
C ASN A 266 -6.84 12.41 -9.93
N LEU A 267 -7.81 11.50 -9.92
CA LEU A 267 -7.55 10.05 -9.83
C LEU A 267 -8.36 9.29 -10.87
N THR A 268 -7.69 8.43 -11.61
CA THR A 268 -8.33 7.51 -12.56
C THR A 268 -7.81 6.09 -12.36
N PHE A 269 -8.73 5.15 -12.16
CA PHE A 269 -8.41 3.72 -12.23
C PHE A 269 -8.70 3.22 -13.64
N VAL A 270 -7.80 2.41 -14.19
CA VAL A 270 -8.02 1.71 -15.44
C VAL A 270 -8.01 0.21 -15.12
N ILE A 271 -9.17 -0.40 -15.16
CA ILE A 271 -9.30 -1.82 -14.85
C ILE A 271 -9.27 -2.64 -16.13
N ASN A 272 -8.25 -3.46 -16.23
CA ASN A 272 -8.05 -4.39 -17.34
C ASN A 272 -8.99 -5.57 -17.13
N CYS A 273 -10.19 -5.48 -17.72
CA CYS A 273 -11.23 -6.50 -17.57
C CYS A 273 -11.05 -7.58 -18.62
N ASN A 274 -10.12 -8.49 -18.37
CA ASN A 274 -9.92 -9.63 -19.25
C ASN A 274 -10.75 -10.85 -18.84
N LEU A 275 -11.56 -10.71 -17.79
CA LEU A 275 -12.52 -11.68 -17.28
C LEU A 275 -11.89 -12.94 -16.67
N GLN A 276 -10.56 -12.95 -16.50
CA GLN A 276 -9.84 -14.16 -16.08
C GLN A 276 -8.95 -13.95 -14.89
N ARG A 277 -8.97 -14.94 -13.98
CA ARG A 277 -7.97 -15.10 -12.93
C ARG A 277 -6.91 -16.10 -13.41
N LEU A 278 -6.10 -16.56 -12.47
CA LEU A 278 -5.05 -17.53 -12.76
C LEU A 278 -5.64 -18.88 -13.19
N ASP A 279 -6.67 -19.34 -12.49
CA ASP A 279 -7.25 -20.67 -12.70
C ASP A 279 -8.42 -20.71 -13.66
N GLY A 280 -9.06 -19.58 -13.92
CA GLY A 280 -10.26 -19.56 -14.73
C GLY A 280 -10.92 -18.18 -14.73
N PRO A 281 -12.22 -18.10 -15.03
CA PRO A 281 -12.89 -16.81 -15.09
C PRO A 281 -13.04 -16.17 -13.70
N VAL A 282 -13.04 -14.84 -13.67
CA VAL A 282 -13.30 -14.10 -12.42
C VAL A 282 -14.75 -14.37 -11.97
N ARG A 283 -15.69 -14.27 -12.90
CA ARG A 283 -17.12 -14.51 -12.64
C ARG A 283 -17.75 -15.29 -13.80
N GLY A 284 -17.43 -16.56 -13.90
CA GLY A 284 -17.89 -17.35 -15.04
C GLY A 284 -19.40 -17.34 -15.24
N ASN A 285 -20.18 -17.47 -14.15
CA ASN A 285 -21.64 -17.45 -14.16
C ASN A 285 -22.21 -16.04 -13.96
N GLY A 286 -21.40 -15.01 -14.07
CA GLY A 286 -21.81 -13.65 -13.85
C GLY A 286 -21.19 -12.71 -14.87
N LYS A 287 -21.16 -11.42 -14.51
CA LYS A 287 -20.61 -10.37 -15.36
C LYS A 287 -19.81 -9.41 -14.50
N ILE A 288 -18.48 -9.60 -14.46
CA ILE A 288 -17.62 -8.79 -13.56
C ILE A 288 -17.67 -7.29 -13.88
N VAL A 289 -17.79 -6.93 -15.16
CA VAL A 289 -17.88 -5.52 -15.54
C VAL A 289 -19.11 -4.87 -14.90
N GLN A 290 -20.25 -5.56 -14.96
CA GLN A 290 -21.48 -5.03 -14.38
C GLN A 290 -21.43 -4.99 -12.86
N GLU A 291 -20.80 -5.99 -12.24
CA GLU A 291 -20.57 -6.00 -10.79
C GLU A 291 -19.71 -4.80 -10.39
N LEU A 292 -18.62 -4.56 -11.10
CA LEU A 292 -17.72 -3.45 -10.81
C LEU A 292 -18.40 -2.10 -11.07
N GLU A 293 -19.19 -1.99 -12.15
CA GLU A 293 -19.95 -0.76 -12.40
C GLU A 293 -20.82 -0.43 -11.20
N SER A 294 -21.60 -1.43 -10.71
CA SER A 294 -22.46 -1.22 -9.54
C SER A 294 -21.66 -0.81 -8.32
N TYR A 295 -20.52 -1.47 -8.10
CA TYR A 295 -19.70 -1.24 -6.92
C TYR A 295 -19.14 0.19 -6.92
N PHE A 296 -18.55 0.61 -8.04
CA PHE A 296 -17.96 1.94 -8.16
C PHE A 296 -19.01 3.05 -8.15
N ARG A 297 -20.12 2.86 -8.85
CA ARG A 297 -21.20 3.85 -8.81
C ARG A 297 -21.76 3.99 -7.38
N GLY A 298 -21.95 2.86 -6.70
CA GLY A 298 -22.41 2.87 -5.31
C GLY A 298 -21.46 3.59 -4.37
N ALA A 299 -20.17 3.55 -4.68
CA ALA A 299 -19.14 4.25 -3.89
C ALA A 299 -19.01 5.73 -4.27
N GLY A 300 -19.69 6.19 -5.34
CA GLY A 300 -19.67 7.60 -5.72
C GLY A 300 -18.71 7.95 -6.85
N TRP A 301 -18.21 6.95 -7.58
CA TRP A 301 -17.25 7.16 -8.69
C TRP A 301 -17.98 7.37 -10.02
N ASN A 302 -17.34 8.13 -10.91
CA ASN A 302 -17.71 8.18 -12.32
C ASN A 302 -17.22 6.90 -13.00
N VAL A 303 -18.08 6.24 -13.78
CA VAL A 303 -17.74 4.97 -14.42
C VAL A 303 -17.81 5.13 -15.94
N ILE A 304 -16.73 4.75 -16.62
CA ILE A 304 -16.66 4.73 -18.10
C ILE A 304 -16.36 3.29 -18.53
N LYS A 305 -17.28 2.70 -19.30
CA LYS A 305 -17.11 1.35 -19.84
C LYS A 305 -16.57 1.46 -21.26
N VAL A 306 -15.54 0.66 -21.55
CA VAL A 306 -14.90 0.58 -22.88
C VAL A 306 -14.87 -0.91 -23.24
N LEU A 307 -15.99 -1.40 -23.78
CA LEU A 307 -16.22 -2.85 -23.95
C LEU A 307 -16.02 -3.31 -25.40
N TRP A 308 -16.43 -2.48 -26.36
CA TRP A 308 -16.48 -2.88 -27.76
C TRP A 308 -15.65 -1.93 -28.61
N GLY A 309 -14.87 -2.51 -29.52
CA GLY A 309 -14.08 -1.73 -30.48
C GLY A 309 -14.95 -1.13 -31.59
N ARG A 310 -14.33 -0.30 -32.42
CA ARG A 310 -15.06 0.43 -33.48
C ARG A 310 -15.72 -0.47 -34.51
N GLU A 311 -15.23 -1.69 -34.66
CA GLU A 311 -15.83 -2.65 -35.60
C GLU A 311 -17.26 -3.02 -35.19
N TRP A 312 -17.60 -2.85 -33.93
CA TRP A 312 -18.95 -3.10 -33.43
C TRP A 312 -19.87 -1.90 -33.66
N ASP A 313 -19.34 -0.69 -33.92
CA ASP A 313 -20.19 0.50 -34.04
C ASP A 313 -21.26 0.35 -35.13
N PRO A 314 -20.94 -0.13 -36.32
CA PRO A 314 -22.00 -0.31 -37.35
C PRO A 314 -23.06 -1.34 -36.94
N LEU A 315 -22.68 -2.39 -36.23
CA LEU A 315 -23.64 -3.38 -35.76
C LEU A 315 -24.57 -2.79 -34.69
N LEU A 316 -24.01 -2.03 -33.76
CA LEU A 316 -24.81 -1.39 -32.73
C LEU A 316 -25.72 -0.32 -33.33
N GLU A 317 -25.22 0.42 -34.33
CA GLU A 317 -26.01 1.44 -35.02
C GLU A 317 -27.21 0.81 -35.76
N ALA A 318 -27.03 -0.41 -36.29
CA ALA A 318 -28.06 -1.13 -36.99
C ALA A 318 -29.03 -1.90 -36.05
N ASP A 319 -28.82 -1.86 -34.75
CA ASP A 319 -29.59 -2.63 -33.77
C ASP A 319 -30.88 -1.91 -33.38
N ASP A 320 -31.77 -1.68 -34.37
CA ASP A 320 -32.97 -0.92 -34.15
C ASP A 320 -33.93 -1.53 -33.13
N GLU A 321 -33.92 -2.86 -33.01
CA GLU A 321 -34.82 -3.57 -32.09
C GLU A 321 -34.18 -3.85 -30.72
N GLY A 322 -32.87 -3.49 -30.55
CA GLY A 322 -32.15 -3.72 -29.31
C GLY A 322 -31.79 -5.16 -29.02
N GLU A 323 -31.85 -6.03 -30.05
CA GLU A 323 -31.58 -7.45 -29.88
C GLU A 323 -30.09 -7.73 -29.61
N LEU A 324 -29.20 -7.01 -30.27
CA LEU A 324 -27.77 -7.18 -30.05
C LEU A 324 -27.42 -6.78 -28.62
N VAL A 325 -27.93 -5.63 -28.18
CA VAL A 325 -27.70 -5.17 -26.79
C VAL A 325 -28.28 -6.17 -25.78
N ARG A 326 -29.50 -6.73 -26.09
CA ARG A 326 -30.07 -7.76 -25.19
C ARG A 326 -29.14 -8.96 -25.06
N ILE A 327 -28.60 -9.44 -26.16
CA ILE A 327 -27.69 -10.58 -26.14
C ILE A 327 -26.40 -10.22 -25.38
N MET A 328 -25.89 -9.00 -25.59
CA MET A 328 -24.69 -8.53 -24.85
C MET A 328 -24.96 -8.51 -23.35
N ASN A 329 -26.14 -8.05 -22.93
CA ASN A 329 -26.51 -7.99 -21.52
C ASN A 329 -26.65 -9.38 -20.90
N GLU A 330 -27.16 -10.35 -21.64
CA GLU A 330 -27.45 -11.70 -21.16
C GLU A 330 -26.24 -12.63 -21.19
N THR A 331 -25.24 -12.34 -22.02
CA THR A 331 -24.07 -13.23 -22.19
C THR A 331 -23.21 -13.22 -20.93
N LEU A 332 -22.94 -14.41 -20.41
CA LEU A 332 -22.11 -14.59 -19.22
C LEU A 332 -20.63 -14.46 -19.57
N ASP A 333 -19.83 -14.08 -18.58
CA ASP A 333 -18.38 -13.92 -18.78
C ASP A 333 -17.71 -15.20 -19.27
N GLY A 334 -18.15 -16.35 -18.75
CA GLY A 334 -17.62 -17.65 -19.22
C GLY A 334 -17.84 -17.86 -20.69
N ASP A 335 -18.99 -17.43 -21.22
CA ASP A 335 -19.29 -17.53 -22.65
C ASP A 335 -18.45 -16.55 -23.47
N TYR A 336 -18.31 -15.31 -23.01
CA TYR A 336 -17.43 -14.33 -23.68
C TYR A 336 -16.01 -14.87 -23.82
N GLN A 337 -15.51 -15.52 -22.78
CA GLN A 337 -14.17 -16.12 -22.82
C GLN A 337 -14.13 -17.25 -23.85
N THR A 338 -15.13 -18.12 -23.84
CA THR A 338 -15.22 -19.25 -24.78
C THR A 338 -15.26 -18.74 -26.22
N TYR A 339 -16.04 -17.67 -26.48
CA TYR A 339 -16.13 -17.13 -27.83
C TYR A 339 -14.78 -16.70 -28.38
N LYS A 340 -13.90 -16.18 -27.53
CA LYS A 340 -12.57 -15.76 -27.99
C LYS A 340 -11.62 -16.95 -28.20
N ALA A 341 -11.84 -18.01 -27.45
CA ALA A 341 -11.03 -19.24 -27.58
C ALA A 341 -11.48 -20.15 -28.75
N GLU A 342 -12.68 -19.90 -29.26
CA GLU A 342 -13.28 -20.70 -30.36
C GLU A 342 -13.18 -19.96 -31.70
N SER A 343 -13.75 -20.55 -32.74
CA SER A 343 -13.72 -19.97 -34.10
C SER A 343 -14.78 -18.88 -34.28
N GLY A 344 -14.63 -18.07 -35.30
CA GLY A 344 -15.64 -17.10 -35.70
C GLY A 344 -16.97 -17.74 -36.04
N GLY A 345 -16.92 -18.96 -36.64
CA GLY A 345 -18.14 -19.73 -36.91
C GLY A 345 -18.88 -20.10 -35.65
N PHE A 346 -18.13 -20.44 -34.57
CA PHE A 346 -18.73 -20.73 -33.28
C PHE A 346 -19.44 -19.48 -32.73
N VAL A 347 -18.79 -18.31 -32.85
CA VAL A 347 -19.37 -17.06 -32.39
C VAL A 347 -20.62 -16.71 -33.21
N ARG A 348 -20.57 -16.91 -34.52
CA ARG A 348 -21.74 -16.73 -35.39
C ARG A 348 -22.93 -17.52 -34.90
N ASP A 349 -22.73 -18.80 -34.60
CA ASP A 349 -23.82 -19.69 -34.22
C ASP A 349 -24.30 -19.53 -32.80
N HIS A 350 -23.37 -19.26 -31.85
CA HIS A 350 -23.69 -19.30 -30.42
C HIS A 350 -23.92 -17.94 -29.79
N PHE A 351 -23.38 -16.87 -30.39
CA PHE A 351 -23.64 -15.49 -29.94
C PHE A 351 -24.67 -14.84 -30.86
N PHE A 352 -24.30 -14.58 -32.12
CA PHE A 352 -25.21 -13.90 -33.05
C PHE A 352 -26.42 -14.77 -33.39
N GLY A 353 -26.28 -16.07 -33.40
CA GLY A 353 -27.34 -17.01 -33.73
C GLY A 353 -28.43 -17.14 -32.68
N ARG A 354 -28.29 -16.46 -31.53
CA ARG A 354 -29.32 -16.48 -30.50
C ARG A 354 -30.58 -15.68 -30.89
N SER A 355 -30.49 -14.91 -31.95
CA SER A 355 -31.61 -14.15 -32.52
C SER A 355 -31.45 -14.15 -34.04
N SER A 356 -32.60 -14.27 -34.73
CA SER A 356 -32.58 -14.17 -36.20
C SER A 356 -32.15 -12.80 -36.67
N VAL A 357 -32.44 -11.76 -35.88
CA VAL A 357 -32.06 -10.39 -36.17
C VAL A 357 -30.53 -10.24 -36.15
N THR A 358 -29.90 -10.67 -35.06
CA THR A 358 -28.43 -10.53 -34.92
C THR A 358 -27.70 -11.48 -35.90
N LYS A 359 -28.27 -12.63 -36.18
CA LYS A 359 -27.66 -13.55 -37.15
C LYS A 359 -27.63 -12.91 -38.55
N GLU A 360 -28.68 -12.23 -38.92
CA GLU A 360 -28.76 -11.53 -40.21
C GLU A 360 -27.76 -10.36 -40.27
N MET A 361 -27.54 -9.66 -39.16
CA MET A 361 -26.58 -8.55 -39.08
C MET A 361 -25.17 -8.94 -39.54
N VAL A 362 -24.78 -10.17 -39.32
CA VAL A 362 -23.43 -10.65 -39.65
C VAL A 362 -23.41 -11.64 -40.83
N ALA A 363 -24.50 -11.70 -41.59
CA ALA A 363 -24.62 -12.66 -42.68
C ALA A 363 -23.53 -12.53 -43.75
N ASP A 364 -23.12 -11.30 -44.02
CA ASP A 364 -22.09 -10.99 -45.03
C ASP A 364 -20.66 -10.97 -44.48
N MET A 365 -20.49 -11.18 -43.17
CA MET A 365 -19.16 -11.21 -42.58
C MET A 365 -18.57 -12.62 -42.63
N THR A 366 -17.28 -12.71 -42.90
CA THR A 366 -16.56 -13.98 -42.81
C THR A 366 -16.36 -14.38 -41.36
N ASP A 367 -16.06 -15.63 -41.10
CA ASP A 367 -15.76 -16.12 -39.78
C ASP A 367 -14.53 -15.39 -39.17
N ASP A 368 -13.53 -15.11 -40.01
CA ASP A 368 -12.33 -14.39 -39.56
C ASP A 368 -12.68 -12.95 -39.15
N GLU A 369 -13.57 -12.29 -39.88
CA GLU A 369 -14.03 -10.95 -39.54
C GLU A 369 -14.80 -10.95 -38.22
N ILE A 370 -15.65 -11.95 -38.00
CA ILE A 370 -16.40 -12.07 -36.75
C ILE A 370 -15.43 -12.32 -35.58
N TRP A 371 -14.46 -13.25 -35.76
CA TRP A 371 -13.47 -13.49 -34.72
C TRP A 371 -12.63 -12.27 -34.43
N GLY A 372 -12.39 -11.44 -35.45
CA GLY A 372 -11.58 -10.23 -35.38
C GLY A 372 -12.25 -9.02 -34.75
N LEU A 373 -13.57 -9.10 -34.43
CA LEU A 373 -14.26 -7.99 -33.76
C LEU A 373 -13.60 -7.75 -32.38
N LYS A 374 -13.04 -6.56 -32.20
CA LYS A 374 -12.18 -6.27 -31.06
C LYS A 374 -12.97 -5.91 -29.80
N ARG A 375 -12.40 -6.25 -28.67
CA ARG A 375 -12.85 -5.68 -27.40
C ARG A 375 -12.32 -4.23 -27.29
N GLY A 376 -13.04 -3.38 -26.57
CA GLY A 376 -12.78 -1.96 -26.55
C GLY A 376 -11.40 -1.57 -26.02
N GLY A 377 -10.86 -2.33 -25.06
CA GLY A 377 -9.55 -2.05 -24.51
C GLY A 377 -8.38 -2.24 -25.48
N HIS A 378 -8.65 -2.82 -26.65
CA HIS A 378 -7.66 -2.98 -27.72
C HIS A 378 -7.83 -1.95 -28.84
N ASP A 379 -8.79 -1.05 -28.70
CA ASP A 379 -9.06 -0.01 -29.71
C ASP A 379 -8.56 1.33 -29.18
N TYR A 380 -7.43 1.81 -29.71
CA TYR A 380 -6.79 3.02 -29.21
C TYR A 380 -7.69 4.27 -29.29
N LYS A 381 -8.59 4.35 -30.26
CA LYS A 381 -9.53 5.49 -30.36
C LYS A 381 -10.54 5.47 -29.22
N LYS A 382 -11.08 4.29 -28.91
CA LYS A 382 -12.02 4.12 -27.79
C LYS A 382 -11.33 4.43 -26.46
N VAL A 383 -10.10 3.95 -26.30
CA VAL A 383 -9.31 4.19 -25.07
C VAL A 383 -8.99 5.67 -24.94
N TYR A 384 -8.61 6.32 -26.05
CA TYR A 384 -8.32 7.77 -26.02
C TYR A 384 -9.56 8.56 -25.56
N ALA A 385 -10.73 8.23 -26.13
CA ALA A 385 -11.98 8.90 -25.76
C ALA A 385 -12.24 8.77 -24.24
N ALA A 386 -12.05 7.57 -23.70
CA ALA A 386 -12.26 7.30 -22.26
C ALA A 386 -11.26 8.08 -21.40
N TYR A 387 -9.99 8.09 -21.77
CA TYR A 387 -8.96 8.79 -20.99
C TYR A 387 -9.21 10.30 -21.00
N LYS A 388 -9.59 10.84 -22.17
CA LYS A 388 -9.91 12.27 -22.27
C LYS A 388 -11.10 12.64 -21.39
N ALA A 389 -12.15 11.82 -21.44
CA ALA A 389 -13.33 12.03 -20.60
C ALA A 389 -12.98 11.97 -19.11
N ALA A 390 -12.11 11.04 -18.72
CA ALA A 390 -11.68 10.92 -17.33
C ALA A 390 -10.90 12.16 -16.88
N MET A 391 -10.02 12.68 -17.74
CA MET A 391 -9.23 13.87 -17.41
C MET A 391 -10.07 15.11 -17.27
N GLU A 392 -11.14 15.19 -18.05
CA GLU A 392 -12.03 16.36 -18.06
C GLU A 392 -13.10 16.31 -16.98
N HIS A 393 -13.39 15.15 -16.44
CA HIS A 393 -14.45 14.97 -15.44
C HIS A 393 -14.05 15.61 -14.12
N LYS A 394 -14.95 16.35 -13.50
CA LYS A 394 -14.70 17.06 -12.26
C LYS A 394 -15.66 16.60 -11.15
N GLY A 395 -15.17 16.64 -9.94
CA GLY A 395 -15.97 16.36 -8.75
C GLY A 395 -16.03 14.91 -8.32
N GLN A 396 -15.46 14.00 -9.10
CA GLN A 396 -15.45 12.56 -8.76
C GLN A 396 -14.19 11.92 -9.31
N PRO A 397 -13.66 10.89 -8.63
CA PRO A 397 -12.69 10.01 -9.27
C PRO A 397 -13.38 9.21 -10.37
N THR A 398 -12.60 8.76 -11.36
CA THR A 398 -13.12 7.99 -12.49
C THR A 398 -12.52 6.59 -12.51
N VAL A 399 -13.37 5.60 -12.82
CA VAL A 399 -12.89 4.25 -13.16
C VAL A 399 -13.24 3.97 -14.62
N ILE A 400 -12.27 3.44 -15.35
CA ILE A 400 -12.47 2.98 -16.73
C ILE A 400 -12.43 1.46 -16.68
N LEU A 401 -13.55 0.84 -17.09
CA LEU A 401 -13.67 -0.62 -17.17
C LEU A 401 -13.41 -1.00 -18.61
N ALA A 402 -12.18 -1.47 -18.89
CA ALA A 402 -11.73 -1.74 -20.26
C ALA A 402 -11.73 -3.26 -20.52
N HIS A 403 -12.63 -3.72 -21.37
CA HIS A 403 -12.71 -5.14 -21.74
C HIS A 403 -11.55 -5.48 -22.67
N THR A 404 -10.74 -6.44 -22.27
CA THR A 404 -9.58 -6.90 -23.04
C THR A 404 -9.60 -8.42 -23.15
N ILE A 405 -8.61 -8.97 -23.84
CA ILE A 405 -8.42 -10.39 -23.97
C ILE A 405 -7.04 -10.73 -23.41
N LYS A 406 -6.99 -11.65 -22.47
CA LYS A 406 -5.73 -12.11 -21.89
C LYS A 406 -4.92 -12.81 -22.99
N GLY A 407 -3.66 -12.39 -23.14
CA GLY A 407 -2.83 -12.93 -24.22
C GLY A 407 -3.15 -12.40 -25.60
N TYR A 408 -3.85 -11.26 -25.69
CA TYR A 408 -4.24 -10.67 -26.98
C TYR A 408 -3.03 -10.47 -27.90
N GLY A 409 -3.19 -10.94 -29.14
CA GLY A 409 -2.13 -10.80 -30.14
C GLY A 409 -1.15 -11.94 -30.18
N LEU A 410 -1.18 -12.85 -29.21
CA LEU A 410 -0.26 -13.99 -29.15
C LEU A 410 -0.73 -15.18 -30.01
N GLY A 411 -1.93 -15.11 -30.57
CA GLY A 411 -2.46 -16.13 -31.46
C GLY A 411 -3.52 -17.01 -30.84
N LYS A 412 -4.20 -17.77 -31.68
CA LYS A 412 -5.36 -18.61 -31.30
C LYS A 412 -5.04 -19.63 -30.20
N SER A 413 -3.78 -20.06 -30.09
CA SER A 413 -3.38 -21.01 -29.06
C SER A 413 -3.32 -20.40 -27.68
N PHE A 414 -3.27 -19.06 -27.57
CA PHE A 414 -3.07 -18.34 -26.32
C PHE A 414 -4.26 -17.50 -25.93
N GLU A 415 -4.88 -16.80 -26.87
CA GLU A 415 -5.85 -15.76 -26.57
C GLU A 415 -7.07 -16.33 -25.84
N GLY A 416 -7.35 -15.78 -24.65
CA GLY A 416 -8.55 -16.08 -23.89
C GLY A 416 -8.58 -17.43 -23.19
N ARG A 417 -7.54 -18.24 -23.30
CA ARG A 417 -7.54 -19.57 -22.68
C ARG A 417 -7.19 -19.51 -21.21
N ASN A 418 -7.72 -20.41 -20.40
CA ASN A 418 -7.47 -20.42 -18.96
C ASN A 418 -5.99 -20.60 -18.63
N ALA A 419 -5.27 -21.41 -19.39
CA ALA A 419 -3.85 -21.67 -19.14
C ALA A 419 -2.93 -20.54 -19.58
N THR A 420 -3.44 -19.50 -20.24
CA THR A 420 -2.64 -18.44 -20.87
C THR A 420 -1.72 -17.74 -19.89
N HIS A 421 -2.16 -17.55 -18.66
CA HIS A 421 -1.34 -16.87 -17.65
C HIS A 421 -0.01 -17.57 -17.42
N GLN A 422 -0.02 -18.88 -17.46
CA GLN A 422 1.17 -19.70 -17.18
C GLN A 422 1.96 -20.06 -18.44
N MET A 423 1.45 -19.72 -19.62
CA MET A 423 2.15 -20.01 -20.88
C MET A 423 3.29 -19.03 -21.06
N LYS A 424 4.51 -19.54 -21.04
CA LYS A 424 5.74 -18.71 -21.06
C LYS A 424 6.59 -18.94 -22.28
N LYS A 425 6.26 -19.91 -23.09
CA LYS A 425 7.09 -20.33 -24.22
C LYS A 425 6.26 -20.40 -25.49
N LEU A 426 6.71 -19.73 -26.52
CA LEU A 426 6.12 -19.83 -27.86
C LEU A 426 6.96 -20.82 -28.69
N THR A 427 6.29 -21.65 -29.46
CA THR A 427 6.99 -22.55 -30.40
C THR A 427 7.55 -21.74 -31.58
N VAL A 428 8.39 -22.35 -32.37
CA VAL A 428 8.93 -21.71 -33.58
C VAL A 428 7.77 -21.21 -34.46
N ASP A 429 6.74 -22.04 -34.64
CA ASP A 429 5.60 -21.66 -35.48
C ASP A 429 4.83 -20.50 -34.87
N ASP A 430 4.60 -20.54 -33.54
CA ASP A 430 3.93 -19.43 -32.86
C ASP A 430 4.73 -18.11 -33.04
N LEU A 431 6.06 -18.19 -32.92
CA LEU A 431 6.94 -17.02 -33.09
C LEU A 431 6.85 -16.44 -34.48
N LYS A 432 6.81 -17.31 -35.50
CA LYS A 432 6.68 -16.84 -36.90
C LYS A 432 5.34 -16.15 -37.12
N VAL A 433 4.25 -16.75 -36.64
CA VAL A 433 2.92 -16.13 -36.72
C VAL A 433 2.90 -14.77 -36.02
N PHE A 434 3.48 -14.68 -34.82
CA PHE A 434 3.54 -13.45 -34.02
C PHE A 434 4.38 -12.38 -34.77
N ARG A 435 5.54 -12.79 -35.29
CA ARG A 435 6.41 -11.91 -36.08
C ARG A 435 5.67 -11.32 -37.25
N ASP A 436 4.99 -12.18 -38.03
CA ASP A 436 4.29 -11.75 -39.25
C ASP A 436 3.12 -10.82 -38.90
N ARG A 437 2.36 -11.16 -37.85
CA ARG A 437 1.23 -10.34 -37.41
C ARG A 437 1.68 -8.94 -37.04
N HIS A 438 2.85 -8.82 -36.44
CA HIS A 438 3.36 -7.52 -36.00
C HIS A 438 4.37 -6.91 -36.98
N ARG A 439 4.55 -7.56 -38.15
CA ARG A 439 5.38 -7.03 -39.24
C ARG A 439 6.82 -6.72 -38.80
N ILE A 440 7.41 -7.63 -38.00
CA ILE A 440 8.77 -7.46 -37.52
C ILE A 440 9.75 -8.01 -38.56
N PRO A 441 10.76 -7.22 -38.98
CA PRO A 441 11.69 -7.64 -40.03
C PRO A 441 12.79 -8.55 -39.49
N ILE A 442 12.39 -9.75 -39.09
CA ILE A 442 13.28 -10.81 -38.57
C ILE A 442 13.01 -12.06 -39.42
N SER A 443 14.07 -12.71 -39.89
CA SER A 443 13.95 -13.85 -40.81
C SER A 443 13.54 -15.13 -40.10
N ASP A 444 13.01 -16.09 -40.85
CA ASP A 444 12.73 -17.42 -40.35
C ASP A 444 13.99 -18.07 -39.78
N GLU A 445 15.12 -17.87 -40.43
CA GLU A 445 16.41 -18.43 -40.00
C GLU A 445 16.80 -17.98 -38.61
N GLN A 446 16.57 -16.71 -38.31
CA GLN A 446 16.90 -16.16 -37.00
C GLN A 446 16.02 -16.78 -35.91
N ILE A 447 14.78 -17.07 -36.20
CA ILE A 447 13.86 -17.72 -35.24
C ILE A 447 14.22 -19.20 -35.09
N GLU A 448 14.45 -19.88 -36.20
CA GLU A 448 14.70 -21.33 -36.21
C GLU A 448 16.03 -21.70 -35.58
N LYS A 449 17.02 -20.79 -35.65
CA LYS A 449 18.34 -21.04 -35.08
C LYS A 449 18.25 -21.36 -33.59
N ASP A 450 17.49 -20.55 -32.85
CA ASP A 450 17.24 -20.78 -31.43
C ASP A 450 16.03 -19.96 -31.01
N PRO A 451 14.89 -20.61 -30.75
CA PRO A 451 13.69 -19.88 -30.35
C PRO A 451 13.80 -19.18 -29.00
N TYR A 452 14.84 -19.48 -28.21
CA TYR A 452 15.08 -18.82 -26.93
C TYR A 452 16.18 -17.75 -27.03
N ASP A 453 16.68 -17.49 -28.25
CA ASP A 453 17.67 -16.43 -28.50
C ASP A 453 17.24 -15.56 -29.69
N ILE A 454 15.90 -15.36 -29.82
CA ILE A 454 15.36 -14.51 -30.89
C ILE A 454 15.80 -13.05 -30.66
N PRO A 455 16.09 -12.32 -31.76
CA PRO A 455 16.60 -10.94 -31.60
C PRO A 455 15.52 -10.00 -31.11
N TYR A 456 15.92 -9.01 -30.33
CA TYR A 456 15.11 -7.82 -30.11
C TYR A 456 15.09 -6.99 -31.40
N TYR A 457 14.16 -6.07 -31.49
CA TYR A 457 14.08 -5.22 -32.67
C TYR A 457 13.99 -3.74 -32.28
N HIS A 458 14.84 -2.93 -32.91
CA HIS A 458 14.83 -1.47 -32.80
C HIS A 458 15.15 -0.94 -34.19
N PRO A 459 14.30 -0.07 -34.78
CA PRO A 459 14.52 0.39 -36.18
C PRO A 459 15.62 1.43 -36.29
N GLY A 460 16.18 1.90 -35.17
CA GLY A 460 17.17 2.96 -35.15
C GLY A 460 16.58 4.26 -34.59
N ALA A 461 17.42 5.03 -33.92
CA ALA A 461 16.97 6.25 -33.24
C ALA A 461 16.42 7.31 -34.23
N ASP A 462 16.88 7.27 -35.48
CA ASP A 462 16.46 8.24 -36.49
C ASP A 462 15.22 7.78 -37.26
N ALA A 463 14.67 6.61 -36.96
CA ALA A 463 13.44 6.14 -37.63
C ALA A 463 12.29 7.11 -37.33
N PRO A 464 11.45 7.42 -38.34
CA PRO A 464 10.37 8.41 -38.13
C PRO A 464 9.46 8.07 -36.94
N GLU A 465 9.14 6.79 -36.73
CA GLU A 465 8.28 6.37 -35.66
C GLU A 465 8.95 6.56 -34.29
N ILE A 466 10.26 6.39 -34.20
CA ILE A 466 10.99 6.63 -32.95
C ILE A 466 11.09 8.14 -32.69
N THR A 467 11.39 8.92 -33.71
CA THR A 467 11.43 10.37 -33.58
C THR A 467 10.08 10.89 -33.07
N TYR A 468 8.98 10.42 -33.66
CA TYR A 468 7.62 10.81 -33.25
C TYR A 468 7.39 10.44 -31.77
N MET A 469 7.70 9.20 -31.41
CA MET A 469 7.52 8.71 -30.05
C MET A 469 8.27 9.58 -29.01
N MET A 470 9.52 9.90 -29.35
CA MET A 470 10.36 10.72 -28.44
C MET A 470 9.86 12.16 -28.35
N GLU A 471 9.36 12.72 -29.47
CA GLU A 471 8.77 14.06 -29.45
C GLU A 471 7.52 14.10 -28.57
N ARG A 472 6.66 13.07 -28.66
CA ARG A 472 5.50 12.98 -27.78
C ARG A 472 5.91 12.99 -26.31
N ARG A 473 6.94 12.21 -25.95
CA ARG A 473 7.41 12.18 -24.55
C ARG A 473 7.99 13.53 -24.14
N LYS A 474 8.70 14.20 -25.05
CA LYS A 474 9.25 15.53 -24.75
C LYS A 474 8.12 16.55 -24.50
N GLU A 475 7.09 16.52 -25.34
CA GLU A 475 5.94 17.42 -25.20
C GLU A 475 5.19 17.17 -23.88
N LEU A 476 5.15 15.92 -23.43
CA LEU A 476 4.48 15.54 -22.19
C LEU A 476 5.40 15.68 -20.96
N GLY A 477 6.63 16.17 -21.13
CA GLY A 477 7.49 16.47 -19.99
C GLY A 477 8.47 15.38 -19.59
N GLY A 478 8.79 14.43 -20.49
CA GLY A 478 9.83 13.46 -20.23
C GLY A 478 9.34 12.04 -20.05
N PHE A 479 10.24 11.19 -19.65
CA PHE A 479 9.98 9.75 -19.56
C PHE A 479 9.06 9.38 -18.39
N VAL A 480 8.33 8.28 -18.56
CA VAL A 480 7.47 7.67 -17.54
C VAL A 480 7.58 6.14 -17.70
N PRO A 481 7.90 5.40 -16.65
CA PRO A 481 8.23 5.86 -15.30
C PRO A 481 9.64 6.44 -15.21
N GLU A 482 9.81 7.35 -14.27
CA GLU A 482 11.12 7.89 -13.91
C GLU A 482 11.04 8.32 -12.46
N ARG A 483 12.06 7.96 -11.68
CA ARG A 483 12.12 8.33 -10.27
C ARG A 483 13.33 9.22 -10.04
N ARG A 484 13.13 10.32 -9.33
CA ARG A 484 14.18 11.25 -8.95
C ARG A 484 14.19 11.37 -7.43
N SER A 485 15.36 11.67 -6.88
CA SER A 485 15.49 11.87 -5.44
C SER A 485 16.31 13.11 -5.09
N ASP A 486 16.45 14.03 -6.05
CA ASP A 486 17.07 15.32 -5.82
C ASP A 486 16.00 16.29 -5.29
N TYR A 487 16.29 16.91 -4.14
CA TYR A 487 15.37 17.81 -3.49
C TYR A 487 16.14 18.80 -2.65
N HIS A 488 15.50 19.89 -2.27
CA HIS A 488 16.10 20.89 -1.38
C HIS A 488 16.06 20.36 0.05
N ALA A 489 17.23 20.28 0.68
CA ALA A 489 17.31 19.83 2.07
C ALA A 489 16.60 20.85 2.98
N ILE A 490 15.89 20.33 3.96
CA ILE A 490 15.19 21.16 4.96
C ILE A 490 16.08 21.22 6.22
N PRO A 491 16.39 22.42 6.73
CA PRO A 491 17.18 22.49 7.96
C PRO A 491 16.50 21.73 9.11
N LEU A 492 17.27 20.92 9.81
CA LEU A 492 16.76 20.12 10.93
C LEU A 492 16.39 21.03 12.11
N PRO A 493 15.46 20.63 12.97
CA PRO A 493 15.17 21.39 14.18
C PRO A 493 16.42 21.52 15.05
N PRO A 494 16.61 22.65 15.73
CA PRO A 494 17.79 22.83 16.58
C PRO A 494 17.69 22.01 17.87
N GLU A 495 18.80 21.87 18.57
CA GLU A 495 18.88 21.16 19.84
C GLU A 495 17.86 21.67 20.86
N SER A 496 17.52 22.95 20.80
CA SER A 496 16.54 23.55 21.73
C SER A 496 15.15 22.91 21.60
N ALA A 497 14.82 22.34 20.44
CA ALA A 497 13.53 21.67 20.28
C ALA A 497 13.39 20.42 21.15
N TYR A 498 14.52 19.83 21.55
CA TYR A 498 14.55 18.60 22.35
C TYR A 498 14.76 18.84 23.84
N LYS A 499 14.98 20.09 24.21
CA LYS A 499 15.36 20.45 25.59
C LYS A 499 14.35 19.99 26.63
N GLN A 500 13.07 20.19 26.35
CA GLN A 500 12.01 19.83 27.32
C GLN A 500 11.95 18.31 27.52
N ALA A 501 12.08 17.54 26.45
CA ALA A 501 12.07 16.08 26.56
C ALA A 501 13.26 15.57 27.37
N ARG A 502 14.42 16.23 27.26
CA ARG A 502 15.64 15.80 27.97
C ARG A 502 15.61 16.12 29.46
N LYS A 503 14.76 17.04 29.89
CA LYS A 503 14.61 17.39 31.33
C LYS A 503 13.83 16.35 32.12
N GLY A 504 13.10 15.45 31.44
CA GLY A 504 12.22 14.53 32.13
C GLY A 504 10.92 15.20 32.59
N SER A 505 10.22 14.57 33.52
CA SER A 505 8.89 15.03 33.94
C SER A 505 8.85 15.63 35.34
N GLY A 506 9.97 15.71 36.03
CA GLY A 506 10.00 16.19 37.41
C GLY A 506 9.19 15.27 38.32
N LYS A 507 8.22 15.83 39.01
CA LYS A 507 7.35 15.05 39.91
C LYS A 507 6.08 14.57 39.22
N GLN A 508 5.83 15.04 37.99
CA GLN A 508 4.64 14.64 37.24
C GLN A 508 4.86 13.29 36.58
N GLN A 509 3.77 12.56 36.37
CA GLN A 509 3.82 11.33 35.63
C GLN A 509 3.24 11.55 34.25
N ALA A 510 3.81 10.87 33.23
CA ALA A 510 3.33 10.93 31.87
C ALA A 510 3.66 9.62 31.19
N ALA A 511 2.79 9.17 30.34
CA ALA A 511 3.06 8.00 29.50
C ALA A 511 4.11 8.34 28.42
N THR A 512 4.84 7.35 27.93
CA THR A 512 5.77 7.59 26.84
C THR A 512 5.03 8.04 25.57
N THR A 513 3.78 7.61 25.39
CA THR A 513 2.93 8.13 24.31
C THR A 513 2.81 9.66 24.43
N MET A 514 2.50 10.16 25.63
CA MET A 514 2.37 11.59 25.88
C MET A 514 3.71 12.30 25.68
N ALA A 515 4.81 11.67 26.12
CA ALA A 515 6.15 12.27 25.96
C ALA A 515 6.47 12.45 24.48
N PHE A 516 6.12 11.46 23.65
CA PHE A 516 6.31 11.56 22.20
C PHE A 516 5.44 12.68 21.61
N VAL A 517 4.17 12.74 22.01
CA VAL A 517 3.22 13.73 21.48
C VAL A 517 3.69 15.14 21.82
N ARG A 518 4.20 15.35 23.04
CA ARG A 518 4.76 16.66 23.43
C ARG A 518 5.97 17.03 22.60
N LEU A 519 6.85 16.07 22.34
CA LEU A 519 8.02 16.32 21.48
C LEU A 519 7.56 16.67 20.06
N LEU A 520 6.60 15.93 19.51
CA LEU A 520 6.07 16.21 18.18
C LEU A 520 5.51 17.63 18.12
N LYS A 521 4.79 18.06 19.16
CA LYS A 521 4.24 19.40 19.20
C LYS A 521 5.36 20.46 19.17
N ASP A 522 6.45 20.21 19.90
CA ASP A 522 7.60 21.12 19.89
C ASP A 522 8.29 21.15 18.52
N LEU A 523 8.44 19.98 17.88
CA LEU A 523 9.04 19.90 16.54
C LEU A 523 8.19 20.61 15.49
N MET A 524 6.87 20.52 15.60
CA MET A 524 5.97 21.17 14.64
C MET A 524 5.99 22.69 14.74
N ARG A 525 6.58 23.24 15.81
CA ARG A 525 6.78 24.69 15.95
C ARG A 525 8.01 25.18 15.20
N ASP A 526 8.88 24.28 14.76
CA ASP A 526 10.06 24.70 14.01
C ASP A 526 9.64 25.40 12.72
N LYS A 527 10.28 26.54 12.42
CA LYS A 527 9.87 27.36 11.27
C LYS A 527 10.17 26.70 9.91
N ASN A 528 11.21 25.87 9.84
CA ASN A 528 11.60 25.23 8.58
C ASN A 528 10.95 23.85 8.42
N MET A 529 11.16 22.98 9.38
CA MET A 529 10.69 21.59 9.28
C MET A 529 9.27 21.41 9.82
N GLY A 530 8.81 22.30 10.71
CA GLY A 530 7.50 22.18 11.31
C GLY A 530 6.36 21.96 10.32
N PRO A 531 6.26 22.79 9.25
CA PRO A 531 5.19 22.60 8.26
C PRO A 531 5.27 21.30 7.48
N ARG A 532 6.38 20.58 7.57
CA ARG A 532 6.58 19.32 6.84
C ARG A 532 6.12 18.10 7.61
N PHE A 533 5.87 18.20 8.91
CA PHE A 533 5.36 17.08 9.71
C PHE A 533 3.89 16.85 9.38
N VAL A 534 3.54 15.58 9.13
CA VAL A 534 2.17 15.19 8.81
C VAL A 534 1.75 14.09 9.80
N PRO A 535 1.05 14.44 10.89
CA PRO A 535 0.48 13.41 11.75
C PRO A 535 -0.61 12.64 10.99
N ILE A 536 -0.54 11.32 11.01
CA ILE A 536 -1.51 10.43 10.35
C ILE A 536 -2.14 9.58 11.43
N ILE A 537 -3.47 9.63 11.55
CA ILE A 537 -4.18 9.00 12.65
C ILE A 537 -5.43 8.28 12.15
N PRO A 538 -5.62 7.01 12.51
CA PRO A 538 -6.88 6.29 12.23
C PRO A 538 -7.87 6.46 13.39
N ASP A 539 -8.36 7.68 13.60
CA ASP A 539 -9.47 8.01 14.53
C ASP A 539 -9.16 7.92 16.03
N GLU A 540 -7.90 7.81 16.44
CA GLU A 540 -7.59 7.63 17.88
C GLU A 540 -6.83 8.80 18.48
N ALA A 541 -6.97 10.01 17.93
CA ALA A 541 -6.21 11.17 18.39
C ALA A 541 -6.43 11.44 19.90
N ARG A 542 -7.67 11.30 20.39
CA ARG A 542 -7.97 11.54 21.80
C ARG A 542 -7.30 10.49 22.69
N THR A 543 -7.28 9.24 22.27
CA THR A 543 -6.61 8.17 23.01
C THR A 543 -5.11 8.46 23.18
N PHE A 544 -4.49 9.04 22.14
CA PHE A 544 -3.06 9.33 22.16
C PHE A 544 -2.73 10.70 22.73
N GLY A 545 -3.73 11.45 23.21
CA GLY A 545 -3.51 12.78 23.77
C GLY A 545 -3.26 13.85 22.70
N MET A 546 -3.67 13.60 21.48
CA MET A 546 -3.46 14.51 20.37
C MET A 546 -4.64 15.46 20.11
N ASP A 547 -5.69 15.37 20.90
CA ASP A 547 -6.78 16.32 20.81
C ASP A 547 -6.32 17.76 21.09
N SER A 548 -5.22 17.93 21.79
CA SER A 548 -4.60 19.24 22.00
C SER A 548 -4.10 19.88 20.68
N PHE A 549 -3.96 19.07 19.61
CA PHE A 549 -3.56 19.56 18.29
C PHE A 549 -4.75 20.14 17.50
N PHE A 550 -5.99 19.77 17.86
CA PHE A 550 -7.17 20.14 17.06
C PHE A 550 -7.31 21.67 16.87
N PRO A 551 -7.14 22.50 17.90
CA PRO A 551 -7.34 23.95 17.71
C PRO A 551 -6.34 24.61 16.77
N THR A 552 -5.10 24.13 16.74
CA THR A 552 -4.04 24.79 15.99
C THR A 552 -3.68 24.04 14.69
N ALA A 553 -3.42 22.73 14.78
CA ALA A 553 -3.06 21.94 13.61
C ALA A 553 -4.29 21.62 12.75
N LYS A 554 -5.40 21.33 13.37
CA LYS A 554 -6.68 20.98 12.73
C LYS A 554 -6.61 19.70 11.90
N ILE A 555 -7.77 19.05 11.76
CA ILE A 555 -7.95 17.87 10.90
C ILE A 555 -7.99 18.33 9.45
N TYR A 556 -7.23 17.67 8.60
CA TYR A 556 -7.27 17.97 7.17
C TYR A 556 -8.59 17.48 6.56
N ASN A 557 -9.32 18.36 5.89
CA ASN A 557 -10.50 18.01 5.12
C ASN A 557 -10.56 18.95 3.91
N PRO A 558 -10.39 18.44 2.69
CA PRO A 558 -10.34 19.32 1.51
C PRO A 558 -11.63 20.10 1.28
N LYS A 559 -12.75 19.64 1.86
CA LYS A 559 -14.05 20.33 1.75
C LYS A 559 -14.28 21.35 2.86
N GLY A 560 -13.39 21.43 3.84
CA GLY A 560 -13.58 22.28 5.01
C GLY A 560 -14.57 21.67 5.99
N GLN A 561 -15.04 22.49 6.94
CA GLN A 561 -16.01 22.04 7.95
C GLN A 561 -17.34 22.74 7.69
N ASN A 562 -18.26 22.05 7.06
CA ASN A 562 -19.53 22.62 6.58
C ASN A 562 -20.71 22.33 7.53
N TYR A 563 -20.42 22.07 8.79
CA TYR A 563 -21.39 21.77 9.83
C TYR A 563 -20.93 22.44 11.13
N LEU A 564 -21.86 22.59 12.08
CA LEU A 564 -21.52 23.10 13.41
C LEU A 564 -21.08 21.93 14.27
N SER A 565 -19.85 21.99 14.77
CA SER A 565 -19.33 20.95 15.65
C SER A 565 -20.12 20.92 16.96
N VAL A 566 -20.46 19.73 17.42
CA VAL A 566 -21.21 19.58 18.67
C VAL A 566 -20.42 20.10 19.88
N ASP A 567 -19.09 20.01 19.81
CA ASP A 567 -18.20 20.45 20.89
C ASP A 567 -17.55 21.80 20.63
N ARG A 568 -18.15 22.62 19.78
CA ARG A 568 -17.55 23.91 19.34
C ARG A 568 -17.24 24.88 20.48
N ASP A 569 -17.91 24.72 21.59
CA ASP A 569 -17.70 25.58 22.75
C ASP A 569 -16.58 25.10 23.66
N LEU A 570 -16.03 23.91 23.39
CA LEU A 570 -14.93 23.38 24.18
C LEU A 570 -13.57 23.88 23.66
N PHE A 571 -12.62 24.05 24.56
CA PHE A 571 -11.29 24.52 24.20
C PHE A 571 -10.60 23.58 23.20
N LEU A 572 -10.74 22.27 23.43
CA LEU A 572 -10.13 21.26 22.54
C LEU A 572 -11.14 20.68 21.56
N SER A 573 -11.96 21.55 20.97
CA SER A 573 -13.01 21.10 20.04
C SER A 573 -12.43 20.57 18.73
N TYR A 574 -13.16 19.60 18.15
CA TYR A 574 -12.81 19.00 16.86
C TYR A 574 -12.96 20.07 15.76
N LYS A 575 -11.91 20.24 14.97
CA LYS A 575 -11.89 21.25 13.91
C LYS A 575 -11.30 20.68 12.63
N GLU A 576 -11.97 20.95 11.50
CA GLU A 576 -11.53 20.55 10.17
C GLU A 576 -11.22 21.77 9.32
N SER A 577 -10.27 21.62 8.39
CA SER A 577 -9.86 22.70 7.50
C SER A 577 -9.15 22.16 6.28
N PRO A 578 -9.29 22.80 5.10
CA PRO A 578 -8.45 22.43 3.96
C PRO A 578 -6.95 22.61 4.23
N GLN A 579 -6.60 23.49 5.17
CA GLN A 579 -5.21 23.70 5.60
C GLN A 579 -4.86 22.91 6.86
N GLY A 580 -5.73 21.95 7.26
CA GLY A 580 -5.44 21.09 8.40
C GLY A 580 -4.19 20.26 8.19
N LYS A 581 -3.48 20.02 9.29
CA LYS A 581 -2.22 19.26 9.24
C LYS A 581 -2.43 17.79 9.54
N ILE A 582 -3.43 17.44 10.33
CA ILE A 582 -3.67 16.06 10.77
C ILE A 582 -4.39 15.29 9.67
N TYR A 583 -3.75 14.26 9.17
CA TYR A 583 -4.27 13.38 8.14
C TYR A 583 -5.11 12.30 8.85
N HIS A 584 -6.39 12.51 8.94
CA HIS A 584 -7.30 11.69 9.75
C HIS A 584 -8.06 10.75 8.82
N VAL A 585 -7.71 9.47 8.86
CA VAL A 585 -8.16 8.52 7.83
C VAL A 585 -9.47 7.81 8.20
N GLY A 586 -9.83 7.83 9.48
CA GLY A 586 -10.92 7.00 9.99
C GLY A 586 -10.38 5.66 10.51
N ILE A 587 -11.25 4.79 11.00
CA ILE A 587 -10.84 3.50 11.57
C ILE A 587 -10.36 2.60 10.42
N ASN A 588 -9.10 2.82 10.00
CA ASN A 588 -8.62 2.31 8.73
C ASN A 588 -7.08 2.32 8.71
N GLU A 589 -6.48 1.33 9.36
CA GLU A 589 -5.01 1.22 9.41
C GLU A 589 -4.38 0.99 8.03
N ASP A 590 -5.08 0.28 7.15
CA ASP A 590 -4.56 0.08 5.78
C ASP A 590 -4.46 1.42 5.04
N GLY A 591 -5.52 2.23 5.11
CA GLY A 591 -5.50 3.55 4.49
C GLY A 591 -4.46 4.47 5.12
N ALA A 592 -4.31 4.40 6.45
CA ALA A 592 -3.30 5.20 7.14
C ALA A 592 -1.88 4.80 6.70
N THR A 593 -1.64 3.50 6.49
CA THR A 593 -0.34 3.03 5.99
C THR A 593 -0.13 3.52 4.55
N ALA A 594 -1.17 3.50 3.72
CA ALA A 594 -1.07 4.02 2.35
C ALA A 594 -0.76 5.53 2.36
N ALA A 595 -1.40 6.28 3.26
CA ALA A 595 -1.10 7.71 3.43
C ALA A 595 0.36 7.90 3.87
N PHE A 596 0.83 7.06 4.80
CA PHE A 596 2.25 7.09 5.22
C PHE A 596 3.17 6.91 4.01
N ASN A 597 2.88 5.95 3.15
CA ASN A 597 3.71 5.69 1.96
C ASN A 597 3.73 6.89 1.03
N ALA A 598 2.58 7.51 0.78
CA ALA A 598 2.50 8.68 -0.11
C ALA A 598 3.26 9.89 0.47
N VAL A 599 3.05 10.18 1.75
CA VAL A 599 3.72 11.30 2.41
C VAL A 599 5.23 11.02 2.53
N GLY A 600 5.59 9.78 2.89
CA GLY A 600 6.98 9.40 3.13
C GLY A 600 7.83 9.33 1.88
N THR A 601 7.22 9.34 0.69
CA THR A 601 7.94 9.38 -0.57
C THR A 601 7.84 10.72 -1.28
N ALA A 602 7.24 11.73 -0.66
CA ALA A 602 7.07 13.06 -1.29
C ALA A 602 8.40 13.69 -1.67
N TYR A 603 9.49 13.35 -0.96
CA TYR A 603 10.82 13.86 -1.31
C TYR A 603 11.20 13.47 -2.76
N SER A 604 10.74 12.31 -3.23
CA SER A 604 11.04 11.86 -4.59
C SER A 604 9.89 12.08 -5.56
N THR A 605 8.65 11.84 -5.14
CA THR A 605 7.50 12.02 -6.04
C THR A 605 7.23 13.48 -6.35
N HIS A 606 7.62 14.37 -5.44
CA HIS A 606 7.35 15.81 -5.57
C HIS A 606 8.59 16.69 -5.42
N GLY A 607 9.73 16.15 -4.99
CA GLY A 607 10.90 16.95 -4.64
C GLY A 607 10.69 17.75 -3.37
N GLU A 608 9.70 17.38 -2.55
CA GLU A 608 9.33 18.10 -1.34
C GLU A 608 9.34 17.14 -0.16
N PRO A 609 10.43 17.13 0.64
CA PRO A 609 10.47 16.22 1.79
C PRO A 609 9.32 16.50 2.76
N MET A 610 8.58 15.45 3.12
CA MET A 610 7.55 15.50 4.13
C MET A 610 7.83 14.40 5.15
N ILE A 611 7.40 14.62 6.39
CA ILE A 611 7.72 13.72 7.50
C ILE A 611 6.41 13.14 8.04
N PRO A 612 6.01 11.96 7.58
CA PRO A 612 4.82 11.34 8.17
C PRO A 612 5.11 10.84 9.57
N VAL A 613 4.17 11.06 10.46
CA VAL A 613 4.19 10.54 11.82
C VAL A 613 2.87 9.80 12.00
N TYR A 614 2.90 8.49 11.75
CA TYR A 614 1.71 7.64 11.79
C TYR A 614 1.61 7.01 13.18
N ILE A 615 0.57 7.39 13.93
CA ILE A 615 0.36 6.92 15.30
C ILE A 615 -0.87 6.01 15.31
N PHE A 616 -0.74 4.83 15.88
CA PHE A 616 -1.78 3.80 15.81
C PHE A 616 -1.69 2.87 17.02
N TYR A 617 -2.74 2.09 17.26
CA TYR A 617 -2.66 0.99 18.23
C TYR A 617 -1.64 -0.02 17.70
N SER A 618 -0.59 -0.27 18.45
CA SER A 618 0.54 -1.08 17.99
C SER A 618 0.13 -2.46 17.53
N MET A 619 -0.92 -3.04 18.13
CA MET A 619 -1.43 -4.35 17.72
C MET A 619 -1.87 -4.38 16.26
N PHE A 620 -2.37 -3.24 15.73
CA PHE A 620 -2.99 -3.22 14.40
C PHE A 620 -2.06 -2.70 13.31
N GLY A 621 -0.81 -2.41 13.62
CA GLY A 621 0.18 -2.01 12.63
C GLY A 621 0.72 -3.21 11.86
N PHE A 622 1.82 -3.78 12.36
CA PHE A 622 2.48 -4.86 11.65
C PHE A 622 1.59 -6.10 11.50
N GLN A 623 0.77 -6.41 12.50
CA GLN A 623 -0.10 -7.59 12.39
C GLN A 623 -1.15 -7.44 11.29
N ARG A 624 -1.71 -6.24 11.09
CA ARG A 624 -2.78 -6.03 10.10
C ARG A 624 -2.26 -5.56 8.76
N THR A 625 -1.22 -4.71 8.72
CA THR A 625 -0.83 -4.00 7.49
C THR A 625 0.62 -4.24 7.08
N ALA A 626 1.22 -5.34 7.53
CA ALA A 626 2.63 -5.63 7.25
C ALA A 626 2.94 -5.64 5.74
N ASP A 627 2.01 -6.12 4.93
CA ASP A 627 2.21 -6.17 3.47
C ASP A 627 2.38 -4.75 2.91
N ASN A 628 1.54 -3.80 3.35
CA ASN A 628 1.67 -2.43 2.84
C ASN A 628 2.85 -1.68 3.47
N ILE A 629 3.28 -2.07 4.67
CA ILE A 629 4.54 -1.55 5.23
C ILE A 629 5.72 -2.07 4.40
N TRP A 630 5.67 -3.33 3.99
CA TRP A 630 6.68 -3.92 3.11
C TRP A 630 6.74 -3.17 1.78
N ALA A 631 5.56 -2.89 1.19
CA ALA A 631 5.48 -2.12 -0.05
C ALA A 631 6.03 -0.70 0.14
N GLY A 632 5.76 -0.08 1.29
CA GLY A 632 6.31 1.24 1.61
C GLY A 632 7.83 1.22 1.69
N ALA A 633 8.38 0.16 2.29
CA ALA A 633 9.83 -0.02 2.34
C ALA A 633 10.42 -0.17 0.93
N ASP A 634 9.75 -0.95 0.07
CA ASP A 634 10.14 -1.10 -1.33
C ASP A 634 10.07 0.25 -2.07
N GLN A 635 9.07 1.06 -1.75
CA GLN A 635 8.85 2.37 -2.35
C GLN A 635 9.86 3.41 -1.83
N LEU A 636 10.69 3.04 -0.86
CA LEU A 636 11.70 3.91 -0.24
C LEU A 636 11.07 5.03 0.57
N ALA A 637 9.97 4.71 1.25
CA ALA A 637 9.30 5.64 2.15
C ALA A 637 10.15 5.91 3.38
N ARG A 638 10.06 7.15 3.90
CA ARG A 638 10.75 7.61 5.09
C ARG A 638 9.73 8.18 6.07
N GLY A 639 9.99 8.02 7.35
CA GLY A 639 9.14 8.63 8.37
C GLY A 639 9.07 7.82 9.63
N PHE A 640 8.14 8.22 10.51
CA PHE A 640 7.99 7.63 11.83
C PHE A 640 6.66 6.90 11.94
N MET A 641 6.72 5.65 12.35
CA MET A 641 5.55 4.88 12.77
C MET A 641 5.61 4.75 14.28
N ILE A 642 4.53 5.09 14.96
CA ILE A 642 4.48 5.12 16.41
C ILE A 642 3.40 4.13 16.85
N GLY A 643 3.83 2.96 17.32
CA GLY A 643 2.93 1.96 17.88
C GLY A 643 2.59 2.33 19.31
N ALA A 644 1.41 2.91 19.48
CA ALA A 644 0.95 3.35 20.80
C ALA A 644 0.14 2.23 21.47
N THR A 645 -0.10 2.36 22.77
CA THR A 645 -0.73 1.29 23.55
C THR A 645 0.05 -0.02 23.47
N ALA A 646 1.37 0.11 23.45
CA ALA A 646 2.28 -1.04 23.34
C ALA A 646 2.28 -1.88 24.60
N GLY A 647 2.72 -3.13 24.46
CA GLY A 647 2.92 -4.03 25.57
C GLY A 647 1.73 -4.95 25.85
N ARG A 648 2.05 -6.17 26.30
CA ARG A 648 1.03 -7.19 26.54
C ARG A 648 0.24 -6.91 27.82
N THR A 649 0.85 -6.27 28.81
CA THR A 649 0.22 -6.03 30.12
C THR A 649 -0.06 -4.56 30.39
N THR A 650 0.50 -3.67 29.61
CA THR A 650 0.45 -2.22 29.95
C THR A 650 -0.91 -1.61 29.68
N LEU A 651 -1.66 -2.14 28.71
CA LEU A 651 -3.01 -1.64 28.40
C LEU A 651 -4.00 -2.34 29.33
N ALA A 652 -4.17 -1.82 30.53
CA ALA A 652 -4.97 -2.44 31.58
C ALA A 652 -6.45 -2.50 31.23
N GLY A 653 -7.07 -3.66 31.48
CA GLY A 653 -8.51 -3.81 31.36
C GLY A 653 -9.06 -3.98 29.96
N GLU A 654 -8.20 -4.04 28.96
CA GLU A 654 -8.64 -4.25 27.56
C GLU A 654 -8.68 -5.74 27.23
N GLY A 655 -9.16 -6.07 26.04
CA GLY A 655 -9.19 -7.43 25.57
C GLY A 655 -7.91 -7.80 24.85
N THR A 656 -7.73 -9.12 24.66
CA THR A 656 -6.49 -9.66 24.07
C THR A 656 -6.17 -9.05 22.69
N GLN A 657 -7.19 -8.63 21.93
CA GLN A 657 -6.95 -8.11 20.58
C GLN A 657 -6.21 -6.76 20.55
N HIS A 658 -6.12 -6.08 21.71
CA HIS A 658 -5.39 -4.81 21.80
C HIS A 658 -4.02 -4.96 22.45
N MET A 659 -3.71 -6.13 23.00
CA MET A 659 -2.52 -6.32 23.85
C MET A 659 -1.33 -6.81 23.05
N ASP A 660 -0.56 -5.86 22.53
CA ASP A 660 0.56 -6.12 21.65
C ASP A 660 1.77 -6.66 22.42
N GLY A 661 2.09 -7.93 22.24
CA GLY A 661 3.30 -8.54 22.76
C GLY A 661 4.26 -9.00 21.69
N HIS A 662 4.03 -8.61 20.43
CA HIS A 662 4.80 -9.21 19.33
C HIS A 662 5.09 -8.30 18.13
N SER A 663 4.60 -7.07 18.08
CA SER A 663 4.87 -6.22 16.91
C SER A 663 6.37 -5.97 16.67
N PRO A 664 7.23 -5.87 17.70
CA PRO A 664 8.67 -5.74 17.43
C PRO A 664 9.26 -6.97 16.74
N VAL A 665 8.74 -8.17 17.03
CA VAL A 665 9.20 -9.39 16.34
C VAL A 665 8.83 -9.31 14.85
N LEU A 666 7.58 -8.91 14.55
CA LEU A 666 7.14 -8.73 13.16
C LEU A 666 7.98 -7.66 12.47
N ALA A 667 8.23 -6.54 13.14
CA ALA A 667 9.04 -5.45 12.59
C ALA A 667 10.47 -5.91 12.28
N SER A 668 11.02 -6.83 13.07
CA SER A 668 12.40 -7.31 12.86
C SER A 668 12.56 -8.04 11.52
N THR A 669 11.47 -8.48 10.91
CA THR A 669 11.52 -9.18 9.63
C THR A 669 11.58 -8.22 8.43
N ASN A 670 11.37 -6.92 8.63
CA ASN A 670 11.42 -5.94 7.55
C ASN A 670 12.77 -5.22 7.58
N PRO A 671 13.63 -5.42 6.56
CA PRO A 671 15.00 -4.89 6.60
C PRO A 671 15.09 -3.36 6.65
N ALA A 672 14.05 -2.64 6.24
CA ALA A 672 14.08 -1.18 6.21
C ALA A 672 13.48 -0.55 7.46
N VAL A 673 12.96 -1.34 8.39
CA VAL A 673 12.32 -0.82 9.60
C VAL A 673 13.31 -0.87 10.76
N LYS A 674 13.58 0.29 11.37
CA LYS A 674 14.41 0.40 12.59
C LYS A 674 13.47 0.58 13.78
N HIS A 675 13.39 -0.43 14.62
CA HIS A 675 12.51 -0.41 15.78
C HIS A 675 13.24 -0.01 17.05
N TYR A 676 12.62 0.89 17.83
CA TYR A 676 13.09 1.30 19.16
C TYR A 676 11.94 1.21 20.16
N ASP A 677 12.28 0.82 21.40
CA ASP A 677 11.33 0.69 22.51
C ASP A 677 11.80 1.56 23.68
N PRO A 678 11.63 2.89 23.56
CA PRO A 678 12.19 3.81 24.54
C PRO A 678 11.46 3.75 25.89
N ALA A 679 12.22 3.95 26.95
CA ALA A 679 11.71 3.94 28.34
C ALA A 679 11.37 5.35 28.82
N TYR A 680 12.08 6.36 28.41
CA TYR A 680 11.98 7.72 28.95
C TYR A 680 12.00 8.77 27.83
N SER A 681 11.53 9.96 28.15
CA SER A 681 11.44 11.05 27.19
C SER A 681 12.79 11.45 26.57
N TYR A 682 13.90 11.36 27.33
CA TYR A 682 15.20 11.70 26.75
C TYR A 682 15.62 10.67 25.70
N GLU A 683 15.27 9.39 25.92
CA GLU A 683 15.54 8.37 24.92
C GLU A 683 14.77 8.65 23.63
N ILE A 684 13.48 9.00 23.77
CA ILE A 684 12.65 9.37 22.62
C ILE A 684 13.30 10.56 21.88
N ALA A 685 13.78 11.57 22.61
CA ALA A 685 14.40 12.73 22.01
C ALA A 685 15.60 12.36 21.15
N HIS A 686 16.50 11.53 21.66
CA HIS A 686 17.70 11.12 20.90
C HIS A 686 17.35 10.26 19.69
N ILE A 687 16.39 9.34 19.84
CA ILE A 687 15.97 8.46 18.76
C ILE A 687 15.32 9.28 17.63
N VAL A 688 14.40 10.16 17.97
CA VAL A 688 13.70 10.98 16.95
C VAL A 688 14.70 11.94 16.27
N ARG A 689 15.61 12.55 17.04
CA ARG A 689 16.63 13.42 16.46
C ARG A 689 17.50 12.67 15.45
N GLN A 690 17.94 11.45 15.83
CA GLN A 690 18.74 10.65 14.92
C GLN A 690 17.95 10.22 13.71
N GLY A 691 16.66 9.87 13.89
CA GLY A 691 15.80 9.50 12.76
C GLY A 691 15.65 10.64 11.76
N LEU A 692 15.44 11.86 12.25
CA LEU A 692 15.35 13.01 11.37
C LEU A 692 16.67 13.25 10.64
N GLU A 693 17.80 13.09 11.33
CA GLU A 693 19.12 13.26 10.69
C GLU A 693 19.35 12.15 9.65
N ASP A 694 19.07 10.89 10.00
CA ASP A 694 19.27 9.78 9.07
C ASP A 694 18.44 9.96 7.79
N MET A 695 17.16 10.24 7.94
CA MET A 695 16.21 10.24 6.82
C MET A 695 16.25 11.55 6.03
N TYR A 696 16.41 12.69 6.71
CA TYR A 696 16.23 14.00 6.08
C TYR A 696 17.46 14.92 6.20
N GLY A 697 18.48 14.52 6.93
CA GLY A 697 19.66 15.36 7.14
C GLY A 697 20.59 15.40 5.92
N ASP A 698 21.49 16.38 5.94
CA ASP A 698 22.51 16.52 4.90
C ASP A 698 23.73 15.70 5.31
N HIS A 699 23.86 14.49 4.79
CA HIS A 699 24.97 13.60 5.09
C HIS A 699 25.30 12.71 3.88
N ASP A 700 26.46 12.07 3.92
CA ASP A 700 26.94 11.20 2.85
C ASP A 700 27.05 9.72 3.26
N ARG A 701 26.28 9.32 4.28
CA ARG A 701 26.33 7.94 4.79
C ARG A 701 25.60 6.91 3.92
N GLY A 702 25.00 7.37 2.82
CA GLY A 702 24.39 6.49 1.83
C GLY A 702 22.89 6.42 1.89
N ASP A 703 22.30 5.91 0.81
CA ASP A 703 20.85 5.83 0.66
C ASP A 703 20.22 4.79 1.59
N ASP A 704 20.97 3.76 1.96
CA ASP A 704 20.43 2.76 2.90
C ASP A 704 20.21 3.36 4.29
N VAL A 705 20.96 4.39 4.66
CA VAL A 705 20.73 5.11 5.91
C VAL A 705 19.47 5.97 5.80
N ARG A 706 19.27 6.60 4.64
CA ARG A 706 18.13 7.50 4.43
C ARG A 706 16.82 6.75 4.27
N ASN A 707 16.82 5.64 3.55
CA ASN A 707 15.59 4.99 3.08
C ASN A 707 15.12 3.93 4.09
N VAL A 708 14.78 4.41 5.28
CA VAL A 708 14.34 3.58 6.39
C VAL A 708 13.07 4.16 6.99
N ILE A 709 12.39 3.34 7.77
CA ILE A 709 11.20 3.70 8.55
C ILE A 709 11.57 3.51 10.02
N TYR A 710 11.41 4.55 10.83
CA TYR A 710 11.61 4.46 12.27
C TYR A 710 10.30 4.04 12.93
N TYR A 711 10.31 2.90 13.61
CA TYR A 711 9.13 2.40 14.34
C TYR A 711 9.44 2.46 15.84
N LEU A 712 8.69 3.30 16.57
CA LEU A 712 8.82 3.42 18.03
C LEU A 712 7.59 2.81 18.69
N THR A 713 7.78 1.95 19.69
CA THR A 713 6.67 1.49 20.51
C THR A 713 6.63 2.35 21.77
N VAL A 714 5.46 2.91 22.06
CA VAL A 714 5.25 3.77 23.22
C VAL A 714 4.03 3.27 23.99
N TYR A 715 4.00 3.55 25.29
CA TYR A 715 3.05 2.93 26.21
C TYR A 715 2.10 3.97 26.75
N ASN A 716 0.96 3.52 27.30
CA ASN A 716 -0.04 4.42 27.87
C ASN A 716 -0.03 4.47 29.40
N GLU A 717 0.93 3.78 30.04
CA GLU A 717 1.07 3.82 31.49
C GLU A 717 1.85 5.07 31.93
N PRO A 718 1.26 5.91 32.80
CA PRO A 718 2.01 7.07 33.29
C PRO A 718 3.18 6.65 34.18
N ILE A 719 4.34 7.23 33.92
CA ILE A 719 5.56 7.00 34.72
C ILE A 719 6.23 8.34 34.98
N THR A 720 7.12 8.38 35.98
CA THR A 720 7.97 9.53 36.18
C THR A 720 9.18 9.41 35.27
N HIS A 721 9.35 10.41 34.40
CA HIS A 721 10.48 10.42 33.46
C HIS A 721 11.67 11.06 34.15
N ILE A 722 12.75 10.30 34.29
CA ILE A 722 14.00 10.83 34.85
C ILE A 722 14.62 11.82 33.86
N GLU A 723 15.38 12.75 34.41
CA GLU A 723 16.20 13.65 33.61
C GLU A 723 17.30 12.86 32.92
N GLU A 724 17.71 13.30 31.74
CA GLU A 724 18.81 12.69 31.02
C GLU A 724 20.03 12.55 31.93
N PRO A 725 20.56 11.31 32.08
CA PRO A 725 21.72 11.14 32.94
C PRO A 725 22.94 11.92 32.45
N GLU A 726 23.71 12.47 33.40
CA GLU A 726 24.97 13.11 33.07
C GLU A 726 25.93 12.05 32.49
N GLY A 727 26.59 12.35 31.40
CA GLY A 727 27.50 11.41 30.74
C GLY A 727 26.80 10.29 29.99
N LEU A 728 25.54 10.49 29.60
CA LEU A 728 24.77 9.47 28.87
C LEU A 728 25.53 8.95 27.64
N ASP A 729 25.57 7.62 27.51
CA ASP A 729 26.14 6.96 26.34
C ASP A 729 25.13 7.02 25.20
N VAL A 730 25.13 8.14 24.47
CA VAL A 730 24.19 8.36 23.35
C VAL A 730 24.44 7.36 22.23
N GLU A 731 25.71 7.03 21.95
CA GLU A 731 26.03 6.04 20.92
C GLU A 731 25.38 4.69 21.25
N GLY A 732 25.53 4.25 22.49
CA GLY A 732 24.91 2.98 22.93
C GLY A 732 23.40 3.03 22.86
N LEU A 733 22.81 4.14 23.30
CA LEU A 733 21.35 4.33 23.21
C LEU A 733 20.85 4.16 21.77
N LEU A 734 21.56 4.76 20.81
CA LEU A 734 21.18 4.70 19.41
C LEU A 734 21.47 3.33 18.76
N LYS A 735 22.50 2.63 19.24
CA LYS A 735 22.85 1.29 18.74
C LYS A 735 22.00 0.19 19.39
N GLY A 736 21.33 0.50 20.51
CA GLY A 736 20.35 -0.41 21.08
C GLY A 736 20.50 -0.80 22.53
N ILE A 737 21.63 -0.47 23.18
CA ILE A 737 21.85 -0.81 24.60
C ILE A 737 22.85 0.15 25.24
N TYR A 738 22.56 0.56 26.47
CA TYR A 738 23.55 1.30 27.28
C TYR A 738 23.29 1.01 28.76
N ARG A 739 24.34 1.13 29.59
CA ARG A 739 24.22 0.94 31.03
C ARG A 739 23.63 2.21 31.66
N LEU A 740 22.42 2.03 32.24
CA LEU A 740 21.70 3.14 32.86
C LEU A 740 22.13 3.36 34.32
N SER A 741 22.37 2.29 35.07
CA SER A 741 22.71 2.38 36.49
C SER A 741 23.68 1.27 36.86
N GLU A 742 24.82 1.64 37.39
CA GLU A 742 25.84 0.71 37.83
C GLU A 742 25.47 0.17 39.22
N GLY A 743 25.65 -1.14 39.44
CA GLY A 743 25.43 -1.76 40.71
C GLY A 743 26.45 -1.33 41.73
N GLN A 744 26.07 -1.42 43.03
CA GLN A 744 26.87 -0.99 44.14
C GLN A 744 27.16 -2.19 45.05
N GLY A 745 28.28 -2.12 45.78
CA GLY A 745 28.64 -3.10 46.80
C GLY A 745 29.52 -4.25 46.27
N ASP A 746 29.88 -5.13 47.18
CA ASP A 746 30.82 -6.23 46.94
C ASP A 746 30.12 -7.56 46.75
N GLY A 747 28.82 -7.57 46.67
CA GLY A 747 28.04 -8.82 46.52
C GLY A 747 28.12 -9.44 45.15
N PRO A 748 27.51 -10.63 44.97
CA PRO A 748 27.46 -11.26 43.65
C PRO A 748 26.85 -10.32 42.59
N LYS A 749 27.34 -10.40 41.39
CA LYS A 749 26.93 -9.47 40.29
C LYS A 749 25.89 -10.10 39.38
N VAL A 750 24.92 -9.26 38.95
CA VAL A 750 23.90 -9.66 37.99
C VAL A 750 23.62 -8.43 37.09
N GLN A 751 23.28 -8.71 35.86
CA GLN A 751 22.93 -7.68 34.88
C GLN A 751 21.44 -7.76 34.57
N LEU A 752 20.72 -6.65 34.80
CA LEU A 752 19.29 -6.57 34.54
C LEU A 752 19.09 -5.74 33.28
N LEU A 753 18.45 -6.35 32.28
CA LEU A 753 18.14 -5.66 31.04
C LEU A 753 16.65 -5.34 31.00
N GLY A 754 16.32 -4.07 30.88
CA GLY A 754 14.94 -3.61 30.68
C GLY A 754 14.78 -2.94 29.34
N SER A 755 13.56 -2.89 28.83
CA SER A 755 13.22 -2.22 27.61
C SER A 755 11.85 -1.54 27.77
N GLY A 756 11.75 -0.29 27.36
CA GLY A 756 10.50 0.43 27.47
C GLY A 756 10.00 0.44 28.91
N VAL A 757 8.76 0.01 29.09
CA VAL A 757 8.08 0.06 30.40
C VAL A 757 8.77 -0.81 31.46
N SER A 758 9.59 -1.77 31.06
CA SER A 758 10.26 -2.65 32.04
C SER A 758 11.53 -2.04 32.65
N VAL A 759 12.02 -0.92 32.14
CA VAL A 759 13.21 -0.27 32.71
C VAL A 759 12.96 0.19 34.15
N PRO A 760 11.86 0.88 34.48
CA PRO A 760 11.57 1.17 35.87
C PRO A 760 11.46 -0.07 36.77
N TRP A 761 10.92 -1.18 36.25
CA TRP A 761 10.84 -2.44 37.00
C TRP A 761 12.25 -2.94 37.32
N ALA A 762 13.18 -2.84 36.39
CA ALA A 762 14.56 -3.27 36.60
C ALA A 762 15.27 -2.40 37.62
N LEU A 763 15.01 -1.08 37.60
CA LEU A 763 15.59 -0.16 38.63
C LEU A 763 15.08 -0.50 40.00
N ASP A 764 13.80 -0.85 40.13
CA ASP A 764 13.24 -1.27 41.42
C ASP A 764 13.82 -2.63 41.86
N ALA A 765 14.00 -3.55 40.94
CA ALA A 765 14.64 -4.83 41.20
C ALA A 765 16.10 -4.66 41.67
N GLN A 766 16.82 -3.70 41.06
CA GLN A 766 18.19 -3.36 41.46
C GLN A 766 18.20 -2.94 42.95
N ARG A 767 17.26 -2.07 43.33
CA ARG A 767 17.16 -1.58 44.74
C ARG A 767 16.87 -2.75 45.69
N ILE A 768 15.89 -3.58 45.35
CA ILE A 768 15.48 -4.73 46.20
C ILE A 768 16.64 -5.73 46.31
N LEU A 769 17.31 -6.04 45.22
CA LEU A 769 18.44 -6.98 45.25
C LEU A 769 19.56 -6.48 46.17
N SER A 770 19.83 -5.16 46.14
CA SER A 770 20.84 -4.57 46.99
C SER A 770 20.41 -4.56 48.44
N GLU A 771 19.21 -4.04 48.75
CA GLU A 771 18.76 -3.81 50.11
C GLU A 771 18.36 -5.10 50.85
N GLU A 772 17.74 -6.04 50.13
CA GLU A 772 17.21 -7.24 50.80
C GLU A 772 18.08 -8.48 50.62
N TRP A 773 18.90 -8.52 49.57
CA TRP A 773 19.63 -9.77 49.23
C TRP A 773 21.15 -9.56 49.08
N GLY A 774 21.64 -8.34 49.23
CA GLY A 774 23.08 -8.08 49.14
C GLY A 774 23.69 -8.36 47.77
N VAL A 775 22.93 -8.20 46.69
CA VAL A 775 23.34 -8.49 45.31
C VAL A 775 23.68 -7.19 44.60
N ASN A 776 24.77 -7.16 43.89
CA ASN A 776 25.22 -6.02 43.07
C ASN A 776 24.63 -6.14 41.68
N ALA A 777 23.52 -5.46 41.45
CA ALA A 777 22.80 -5.52 40.16
C ALA A 777 23.02 -4.20 39.38
N SER A 778 23.47 -4.34 38.15
CA SER A 778 23.52 -3.20 37.22
C SER A 778 22.30 -3.25 36.32
N VAL A 779 21.79 -2.07 35.90
CA VAL A 779 20.63 -1.96 35.03
C VAL A 779 21.02 -1.37 33.69
N TRP A 780 20.58 -2.03 32.62
CA TRP A 780 20.80 -1.62 31.24
C TRP A 780 19.46 -1.28 30.60
N SER A 781 19.43 -0.20 29.82
CA SER A 781 18.26 0.10 29.00
C SER A 781 18.57 -0.42 27.60
N VAL A 782 17.76 -1.40 27.16
CA VAL A 782 17.85 -1.93 25.80
C VAL A 782 16.82 -1.17 24.96
N THR A 783 17.30 -0.19 24.24
CA THR A 783 16.42 0.65 23.41
C THR A 783 16.00 -0.04 22.14
N SER A 784 16.77 -1.03 21.67
CA SER A 784 16.42 -1.75 20.44
C SER A 784 17.05 -3.13 20.37
N TYR A 785 16.29 -4.14 20.73
CA TYR A 785 16.73 -5.53 20.47
C TYR A 785 16.88 -5.78 18.98
N ASN A 786 16.01 -5.18 18.18
CA ASN A 786 16.02 -5.37 16.72
C ASN A 786 17.35 -4.91 16.10
N GLU A 787 17.84 -3.72 16.49
CA GLU A 787 19.09 -3.20 15.93
C GLU A 787 20.29 -3.99 16.46
N LEU A 788 20.28 -4.42 17.71
CA LEU A 788 21.33 -5.27 18.26
C LEU A 788 21.42 -6.60 17.50
N TYR A 789 20.29 -7.23 17.26
CA TYR A 789 20.20 -8.49 16.52
C TYR A 789 20.71 -8.30 15.07
N ARG A 790 20.23 -7.24 14.42
CA ARG A 790 20.59 -6.95 13.03
C ARG A 790 22.11 -6.76 12.88
N ASP A 791 22.70 -6.00 13.79
CA ASP A 791 24.16 -5.79 13.81
C ASP A 791 24.92 -7.11 14.01
N ALA A 792 24.43 -7.95 14.94
CA ALA A 792 25.10 -9.22 15.25
C ALA A 792 25.05 -10.18 14.05
N VAL A 793 23.90 -10.28 13.39
CA VAL A 793 23.76 -11.13 12.21
C VAL A 793 24.66 -10.61 11.08
N ALA A 794 24.76 -9.30 10.93
CA ALA A 794 25.64 -8.71 9.92
C ALA A 794 27.11 -9.06 10.21
N ALA A 795 27.51 -8.99 11.48
CA ALA A 795 28.89 -9.35 11.87
C ALA A 795 29.20 -10.81 11.53
N GLU A 796 28.24 -11.72 11.78
CA GLU A 796 28.43 -13.15 11.45
C GLU A 796 28.57 -13.36 9.95
N LYS A 797 27.75 -12.65 9.15
CA LYS A 797 27.79 -12.76 7.69
C LYS A 797 29.13 -12.21 7.14
N ASP A 798 29.61 -11.09 7.71
CA ASP A 798 30.90 -10.54 7.32
C ASP A 798 32.03 -11.53 7.60
N ALA A 799 31.99 -12.20 8.75
CA ALA A 799 33.01 -13.23 9.09
C ALA A 799 32.93 -14.40 8.12
N LEU A 800 31.75 -14.77 7.67
CA LEU A 800 31.59 -15.85 6.71
C LEU A 800 32.13 -15.46 5.33
N LYS A 801 31.96 -14.20 4.93
CA LYS A 801 32.49 -13.71 3.63
C LYS A 801 34.01 -13.60 3.63
N GLU A 802 34.60 -13.30 4.79
CA GLU A 802 36.08 -13.14 4.91
C GLU A 802 36.61 -13.97 6.09
N PRO A 803 36.59 -15.30 5.98
CA PRO A 803 36.93 -16.16 7.13
C PRO A 803 38.39 -16.05 7.60
N SER A 804 39.26 -15.49 6.77
CA SER A 804 40.68 -15.28 7.15
C SER A 804 40.91 -13.95 7.87
N ALA A 805 39.92 -13.06 7.88
CA ALA A 805 40.02 -11.77 8.55
C ALA A 805 39.67 -11.91 10.02
N THR A 806 40.13 -10.97 10.85
CA THR A 806 39.69 -10.89 12.25
C THR A 806 38.19 -10.49 12.26
N ALA A 807 37.35 -11.32 12.84
CA ALA A 807 35.90 -11.08 12.85
C ALA A 807 35.55 -9.84 13.66
N ARG A 808 34.62 -9.04 13.12
CA ARG A 808 34.07 -7.91 13.86
C ARG A 808 33.22 -8.44 15.01
N VAL A 809 33.41 -7.86 16.18
CA VAL A 809 32.62 -8.26 17.38
C VAL A 809 31.30 -7.52 17.34
N PRO A 810 30.14 -8.21 17.48
CA PRO A 810 28.86 -7.52 17.51
C PRO A 810 28.81 -6.47 18.62
N TYR A 811 28.05 -5.40 18.39
CA TYR A 811 27.98 -4.32 19.37
C TYR A 811 27.47 -4.81 20.73
N VAL A 812 26.43 -5.69 20.74
CA VAL A 812 25.87 -6.19 22.00
C VAL A 812 26.94 -6.97 22.79
N THR A 813 27.76 -7.73 22.09
CA THR A 813 28.87 -8.47 22.73
C THR A 813 29.89 -7.49 23.33
N GLN A 814 30.23 -6.44 22.58
CA GLN A 814 31.15 -5.41 23.08
C GLN A 814 30.60 -4.70 24.31
N ALA A 815 29.33 -4.32 24.25
CA ALA A 815 28.69 -3.56 25.34
C ALA A 815 28.68 -4.33 26.65
N LEU A 816 28.45 -5.65 26.56
CA LEU A 816 28.35 -6.51 27.74
C LEU A 816 29.68 -7.17 28.14
N GLN A 817 30.72 -6.96 27.35
CA GLN A 817 32.03 -7.48 27.67
C GLN A 817 32.52 -6.81 28.96
N GLY A 818 32.90 -7.61 29.93
CA GLY A 818 33.32 -7.12 31.23
C GLY A 818 32.17 -6.91 32.22
N ALA A 819 30.93 -7.06 31.80
CA ALA A 819 29.78 -7.06 32.71
C ALA A 819 29.66 -8.46 33.31
N GLU A 820 29.96 -8.58 34.58
CA GLU A 820 30.02 -9.89 35.25
C GLU A 820 28.64 -10.36 35.74
N GLY A 821 28.46 -11.68 35.77
CA GLY A 821 27.27 -12.30 36.30
C GLY A 821 26.22 -12.62 35.24
N PRO A 822 25.17 -13.33 35.63
CA PRO A 822 24.13 -13.69 34.68
C PRO A 822 23.26 -12.50 34.30
N ILE A 823 22.56 -12.63 33.19
CA ILE A 823 21.64 -11.59 32.66
C ILE A 823 20.20 -12.03 32.84
N VAL A 824 19.36 -11.15 33.41
CA VAL A 824 17.89 -11.27 33.35
C VAL A 824 17.36 -10.17 32.47
N ALA A 825 16.76 -10.55 31.34
CA ALA A 825 16.20 -9.60 30.37
C ALA A 825 14.68 -9.65 30.41
N THR A 826 14.07 -8.56 30.77
CA THR A 826 12.63 -8.50 30.98
C THR A 826 11.98 -7.49 30.04
N SER A 827 10.85 -7.88 29.47
CA SER A 827 10.08 -6.98 28.61
C SER A 827 8.59 -7.28 28.73
N ASP A 828 7.78 -6.35 28.23
CA ASP A 828 6.35 -6.51 28.14
C ASP A 828 5.93 -7.19 26.82
N TYR A 829 6.87 -7.86 26.18
CA TYR A 829 6.67 -8.56 24.92
C TYR A 829 7.06 -10.02 25.08
N SER A 830 6.84 -10.78 24.02
CA SER A 830 7.20 -12.21 23.98
C SER A 830 8.71 -12.42 24.19
N THR A 831 9.08 -13.51 24.85
CA THR A 831 10.50 -13.89 25.01
C THR A 831 11.18 -14.14 23.65
N SER A 832 10.41 -14.43 22.59
CA SER A 832 10.98 -14.60 21.27
C SER A 832 11.66 -13.32 20.77
N TRP A 833 11.27 -12.17 21.32
CA TRP A 833 11.92 -10.90 20.98
C TRP A 833 13.26 -10.74 21.67
N THR A 834 13.29 -10.80 22.99
CA THR A 834 14.53 -10.58 23.73
C THR A 834 15.56 -11.69 23.51
N ASN A 835 15.09 -12.91 23.28
CA ASN A 835 15.98 -14.04 23.01
C ASN A 835 16.76 -13.91 21.67
N GLN A 836 16.38 -12.96 20.81
CA GLN A 836 17.12 -12.76 19.55
C GLN A 836 18.60 -12.46 19.78
N ILE A 837 18.95 -11.79 20.89
CA ILE A 837 20.35 -11.45 21.16
C ILE A 837 21.09 -12.53 21.94
N ARG A 838 20.38 -13.55 22.44
CA ARG A 838 20.95 -14.57 23.32
C ARG A 838 22.25 -15.21 22.78
N PRO A 839 22.33 -15.60 21.49
CA PRO A 839 23.57 -16.21 20.98
C PRO A 839 24.78 -15.30 21.01
N PHE A 840 24.59 -14.00 21.16
CA PHE A 840 25.66 -13.00 20.99
C PHE A 840 26.12 -12.39 22.32
N VAL A 841 25.50 -12.80 23.46
CA VAL A 841 25.91 -12.29 24.74
C VAL A 841 26.84 -13.29 25.42
N PRO A 842 27.88 -12.80 26.08
CA PRO A 842 28.84 -13.72 26.70
C PRO A 842 28.36 -14.32 28.01
N ASN A 843 27.35 -13.74 28.63
CA ASN A 843 26.84 -14.14 29.94
C ASN A 843 25.74 -15.19 29.79
N ARG A 844 25.49 -15.91 30.88
CA ARG A 844 24.27 -16.73 30.98
C ARG A 844 23.06 -15.81 30.90
N PHE A 845 22.07 -16.16 30.07
CA PHE A 845 20.97 -15.24 29.68
C PHE A 845 19.64 -15.90 29.96
N SER A 846 18.76 -15.20 30.68
CA SER A 846 17.40 -15.64 30.93
C SER A 846 16.40 -14.52 30.58
N ALA A 847 15.47 -14.83 29.71
CA ALA A 847 14.43 -13.87 29.31
C ALA A 847 13.15 -14.08 30.11
N LEU A 848 12.53 -12.98 30.56
CA LEU A 848 11.18 -12.98 31.12
C LEU A 848 10.30 -12.17 30.19
N GLY A 849 9.21 -12.76 29.73
CA GLY A 849 8.32 -12.12 28.77
C GLY A 849 6.91 -12.65 28.81
N ALA A 850 6.01 -11.99 28.13
CA ALA A 850 4.59 -12.32 28.09
C ALA A 850 4.28 -13.15 26.84
N ASP A 851 4.37 -14.47 26.98
CA ASP A 851 4.31 -15.38 25.84
C ASP A 851 2.90 -15.88 25.50
N GLU A 852 1.92 -15.73 26.38
CA GLU A 852 0.56 -16.19 26.16
C GLU A 852 -0.32 -15.02 25.67
N PHE A 853 -1.56 -15.32 25.34
CA PHE A 853 -2.53 -14.28 25.00
C PHE A 853 -2.67 -13.29 26.15
N GLY A 854 -2.82 -12.02 25.80
CA GLY A 854 -3.16 -11.01 26.80
C GLY A 854 -4.59 -11.18 27.28
N PHE A 855 -4.88 -10.64 28.45
CA PHE A 855 -6.19 -10.77 29.10
C PHE A 855 -6.48 -9.53 29.93
N ALA A 856 -7.75 -9.27 30.17
CA ALA A 856 -8.19 -8.12 30.95
C ALA A 856 -7.92 -8.32 32.42
N ASP A 857 -7.08 -7.48 33.00
CA ASP A 857 -6.83 -7.46 34.44
C ASP A 857 -6.10 -6.15 34.76
N THR A 858 -5.75 -5.97 36.05
CA THR A 858 -4.86 -4.89 36.47
C THR A 858 -3.45 -5.19 35.95
N ARG A 859 -2.66 -4.13 35.79
CA ARG A 859 -1.26 -4.28 35.37
C ARG A 859 -0.49 -5.17 36.32
N ALA A 860 -0.69 -4.95 37.61
CA ALA A 860 0.03 -5.71 38.66
C ALA A 860 -0.28 -7.22 38.56
N ALA A 861 -1.57 -7.56 38.44
CA ALA A 861 -1.97 -8.97 38.38
C ALA A 861 -1.46 -9.63 37.09
N ALA A 862 -1.58 -8.92 35.93
CA ALA A 862 -1.13 -9.46 34.66
C ALA A 862 0.40 -9.68 34.64
N ARG A 863 1.16 -8.72 35.17
CA ARG A 863 2.61 -8.83 35.21
C ARG A 863 3.06 -9.95 36.14
N ARG A 864 2.38 -10.13 37.27
CA ARG A 864 2.66 -11.26 38.15
C ARG A 864 2.29 -12.58 37.46
N TYR A 865 1.17 -12.64 36.77
CA TYR A 865 0.78 -13.85 36.04
C TYR A 865 1.84 -14.26 35.02
N PHE A 866 2.38 -13.30 34.27
CA PHE A 866 3.41 -13.60 33.29
C PHE A 866 4.81 -13.71 33.87
N LEU A 867 4.97 -13.45 35.19
CA LEU A 867 6.26 -13.49 35.88
C LEU A 867 7.28 -12.53 35.22
N ILE A 868 6.82 -11.30 34.97
CA ILE A 868 7.68 -10.25 34.40
C ILE A 868 7.81 -9.03 35.33
N ASP A 869 7.16 -9.05 36.49
CA ASP A 869 7.22 -7.91 37.42
C ASP A 869 8.56 -7.84 38.14
N THR A 870 8.73 -6.78 38.94
CA THR A 870 9.96 -6.55 39.69
C THR A 870 10.36 -7.75 40.56
N HIS A 871 9.40 -8.33 41.31
CA HIS A 871 9.69 -9.47 42.14
C HIS A 871 10.13 -10.70 41.34
N SER A 872 9.54 -10.92 40.18
CA SER A 872 9.94 -12.02 39.29
C SER A 872 11.38 -11.86 38.83
N MET A 873 11.80 -10.61 38.52
CA MET A 873 13.19 -10.33 38.15
C MET A 873 14.13 -10.65 39.30
N VAL A 874 13.74 -10.27 40.55
CA VAL A 874 14.54 -10.55 41.76
C VAL A 874 14.72 -12.06 41.94
N VAL A 875 13.63 -12.80 41.88
CA VAL A 875 13.66 -14.26 42.11
C VAL A 875 14.50 -14.93 40.99
N ARG A 876 14.33 -14.53 39.73
CA ARG A 876 15.08 -15.13 38.64
C ARG A 876 16.60 -14.82 38.78
N ALA A 877 16.95 -13.62 39.15
CA ALA A 877 18.34 -13.25 39.39
C ALA A 877 18.97 -14.13 40.51
N LEU A 878 18.25 -14.30 41.63
CA LEU A 878 18.72 -15.13 42.72
C LEU A 878 18.83 -16.59 42.29
N GLN A 879 17.89 -17.08 41.50
CA GLN A 879 17.92 -18.45 40.99
C GLN A 879 19.19 -18.71 40.16
N LEU A 880 19.50 -17.78 39.26
CA LEU A 880 20.69 -17.93 38.40
C LEU A 880 21.97 -17.84 39.22
N LEU A 881 22.03 -16.93 40.20
CA LEU A 881 23.19 -16.82 41.09
C LEU A 881 23.33 -18.07 41.94
N GLU A 882 22.23 -18.67 42.42
CA GLU A 882 22.23 -19.90 43.19
C GLU A 882 22.80 -21.07 42.35
N GLU A 883 22.38 -21.16 41.09
CA GLU A 883 22.85 -22.17 40.15
C GLU A 883 24.35 -22.04 39.88
N GLU A 884 24.86 -20.81 39.93
CA GLU A 884 26.30 -20.53 39.74
C GLU A 884 27.10 -20.64 41.06
N GLY A 885 26.41 -20.91 42.17
CA GLY A 885 27.05 -21.03 43.47
C GLY A 885 27.44 -19.72 44.12
N GLU A 886 26.90 -18.62 43.61
CA GLU A 886 27.24 -17.28 44.13
C GLU A 886 26.41 -16.87 45.36
N VAL A 887 25.26 -17.53 45.60
CA VAL A 887 24.44 -17.33 46.76
C VAL A 887 24.10 -18.71 47.36
N GLU A 888 23.65 -18.74 48.61
CA GLU A 888 23.35 -19.99 49.31
C GLU A 888 22.17 -20.69 48.63
N ARG A 889 22.24 -22.03 48.62
CA ARG A 889 21.18 -22.86 48.13
C ARG A 889 19.89 -22.59 48.95
N GLY A 890 18.76 -22.40 48.23
CA GLY A 890 17.49 -22.10 48.85
C GLY A 890 17.16 -20.60 48.90
N THR A 891 18.09 -19.73 48.47
CA THR A 891 17.88 -18.27 48.48
C THR A 891 16.73 -17.88 47.56
N ALA A 892 16.69 -18.45 46.34
CA ALA A 892 15.60 -18.17 45.40
C ALA A 892 14.25 -18.63 45.97
N ALA A 893 14.19 -19.77 46.60
CA ALA A 893 12.96 -20.27 47.19
C ALA A 893 12.46 -19.35 48.34
N LYS A 894 13.39 -18.80 49.12
CA LYS A 894 13.03 -17.82 50.16
C LYS A 894 12.43 -16.56 49.57
N ALA A 895 13.00 -16.07 48.50
CA ALA A 895 12.47 -14.90 47.80
C ALA A 895 11.10 -15.19 47.20
N HIS A 896 10.94 -16.34 46.55
CA HIS A 896 9.68 -16.80 46.00
C HIS A 896 8.55 -16.77 47.05
N GLU A 897 8.84 -17.32 48.21
CA GLU A 897 7.89 -17.36 49.33
C GLU A 897 7.61 -15.95 49.87
N LYS A 898 8.68 -15.16 50.05
CA LYS A 898 8.55 -13.78 50.59
C LYS A 898 7.63 -12.93 49.71
N TYR A 899 7.77 -13.02 48.41
CA TYR A 899 7.00 -12.19 47.46
C TYR A 899 5.70 -12.87 47.04
N ARG A 900 5.42 -14.08 47.51
CA ARG A 900 4.22 -14.84 47.12
C ARG A 900 4.11 -14.88 45.60
N LEU A 901 5.15 -15.37 44.95
CA LEU A 901 5.27 -15.25 43.50
C LEU A 901 4.16 -15.95 42.75
N ASP A 902 3.55 -17.00 43.32
CA ASP A 902 2.43 -17.73 42.74
C ASP A 902 1.10 -17.00 42.88
N ASP A 903 1.02 -15.94 43.66
CA ASP A 903 -0.21 -15.22 43.96
C ASP A 903 -0.30 -13.97 43.09
N VAL A 904 -1.19 -13.99 42.09
CA VAL A 904 -1.35 -12.86 41.18
C VAL A 904 -1.81 -11.59 41.94
N ASN A 905 -2.51 -11.78 43.10
CA ASN A 905 -2.97 -10.62 43.86
C ASN A 905 -1.86 -9.99 44.71
N ALA A 906 -0.70 -10.63 44.76
CA ALA A 906 0.46 -10.06 45.47
C ALA A 906 1.34 -9.22 44.54
N GLY A 907 1.02 -9.11 43.26
CA GLY A 907 1.77 -8.29 42.30
C GLY A 907 1.65 -6.81 42.61
N THR A 908 2.69 -6.05 42.28
CA THR A 908 2.67 -4.59 42.39
C THR A 908 3.37 -4.00 41.18
N THR A 909 2.98 -2.80 40.85
CA THR A 909 3.66 -2.08 39.79
C THR A 909 4.53 -0.94 40.32
N GLY A 910 4.36 -0.60 41.62
CA GLY A 910 5.03 0.56 42.13
C GLY A 910 4.50 1.89 41.61
N ILE A 911 3.42 1.83 40.86
CA ILE A 911 2.84 3.01 40.19
C ILE A 911 1.36 3.04 40.53
N ALA A 912 0.83 4.22 40.85
CA ALA A 912 -0.58 4.36 41.17
C ALA A 912 -1.44 4.06 39.91
N UNK A 913 -2.29 3.41 40.21
CA UNK A 913 -3.03 2.98 39.25
C UNK A 913 -3.37 4.03 38.42
N GLY A 914 -3.23 4.14 37.57
CA GLY A 914 -3.55 5.15 36.69
C GLY A 914 -4.65 4.68 35.81
N ASP A 915 -5.20 5.44 35.06
CA ASP A 915 -6.12 5.05 34.18
C ASP A 915 -5.79 5.16 32.87
N ALA A 916 -6.37 4.55 32.01
CA ALA A 916 -6.16 4.51 30.61
C ALA A 916 -6.60 5.78 29.93
#